data_5585c77c98b8c7bd9d2134275f80dedc
#
_entry.id   5585c77c98b8c7bd9d2134275f80dedc
#
_cell.length_a   1.000
_cell.length_b   1.000
_cell.length_c   1.000
_cell.angle_alpha   90.00
_cell.angle_beta   90.00
_cell.angle_gamma   90.00
#
_symmetry.space_group_name_H-M   'P 1'
#
loop_
_entity.id
_entity.type
_entity.pdbx_description
1 polymer ?
#
loop_
_entity_poly.entity_id
_entity_poly.type
_entity_poly.pdbx_seq_one_letter_code
_entity_poly.pdbx_strand_id
1 'polypeptide(L)'
;MAIIYNKEKRIFSLHTEHTTYQMMADTHDYLLHLYYGKRLDSEMDYILTYYDRGFSGNPYDLGNDRTYSLDALPQEFPVLGTGDYRTTAGKIREANGCMALDLRYTGYQIQDGKYDLPGLPAAHAEAAQTLCIYLKDERVGVEVTLLYGVLPDCDVITRSVKVTNVGRNEIYLEKLSSACLDLLYGDYDVLTFYGRHAMERNMQRTPVSHGRQVIGSNRGTSGHQYNPYMILAEHGTTETAGACYGVSLVYSGSFEGSVELDQFDQIRLVMGLQEDFFSYQLKPEQTFYAPEAVLSYSAYGMEQLSNQMHHLVREHICRGKYKDQIRPVLVNSWEACYFDFNGEAIVNLAEQAAALGVELLVMDDGWFGTRDDDNSSLGDWIVNEDKLGCSLTELTKRVHDKGVQFGIWIEPEMVSENSDLYRKHPEWAIQVPGKHPVHGRNQLVLDFANPEVVDHIYEQIAAVLRQGDINYVKWDMNRSLCDIYSGSMVWQGNVMYDYMLGVYDLLERLTQAFPDMLWEGCSGGGGRFDMGMLYYTPQIWCSDNTDAVDRIRIQYGTSFAYPLSTMGAHVSAVPNHQTGRVTDMNTRGVVAMTGAFGYELDLGKLSEEDKTAVREQIKTYHEAAPVILKGDYYRLSNPFEAEYGAWMSVDEGKKHAVVGAVLLNTHGNHPVFYIRLRGLAPERSYRDKTTGTVYSGAALMELGMPFTIVSGNYPSYQILLDAVE
;
A
#
# COMPACT_ATOMS: atom_id res chain seq x y z
N MET A 1 17.09 19.65 15.60
CA MET A 1 15.82 19.15 16.16
C MET A 1 14.77 19.24 15.06
N ALA A 2 14.07 18.15 14.83
CA ALA A 2 12.99 18.13 13.86
C ALA A 2 11.72 18.82 14.38
N ILE A 3 11.54 18.86 15.71
CA ILE A 3 10.37 19.45 16.36
C ILE A 3 10.80 20.64 17.23
N ILE A 4 10.19 21.81 17.00
CA ILE A 4 10.44 23.05 17.73
C ILE A 4 9.10 23.53 18.32
N TYR A 5 9.11 23.96 19.58
CA TYR A 5 7.96 24.55 20.24
C TYR A 5 8.25 25.98 20.70
N ASN A 6 7.48 26.92 20.15
CA ASN A 6 7.47 28.29 20.64
C ASN A 6 6.45 28.42 21.78
N LYS A 7 6.97 28.58 23.01
CA LYS A 7 6.12 28.64 24.22
C LYS A 7 5.26 29.88 24.30
N GLU A 8 5.73 31.02 23.79
CA GLU A 8 5.01 32.30 23.89
C GLU A 8 3.77 32.31 22.99
N LYS A 9 3.93 31.81 21.75
CA LYS A 9 2.88 31.71 20.76
C LYS A 9 2.13 30.38 20.77
N ARG A 10 2.64 29.41 21.51
CA ARG A 10 2.11 28.02 21.58
C ARG A 10 2.08 27.33 20.20
N ILE A 11 3.11 27.60 19.37
CA ILE A 11 3.28 27.04 18.02
C ILE A 11 4.22 25.87 18.05
N PHE A 12 3.81 24.77 17.42
CA PHE A 12 4.64 23.60 17.11
C PHE A 12 5.04 23.66 15.65
N SER A 13 6.36 23.56 15.38
CA SER A 13 6.92 23.47 14.04
C SER A 13 7.64 22.12 13.89
N LEU A 14 7.18 21.32 12.95
CA LEU A 14 7.75 20.02 12.60
C LEU A 14 8.51 20.19 11.28
N HIS A 15 9.79 19.87 11.28
CA HIS A 15 10.67 20.09 10.14
C HIS A 15 11.25 18.76 9.65
N THR A 16 11.08 18.49 8.39
CA THR A 16 11.90 17.52 7.65
C THR A 16 13.07 18.25 6.96
N GLU A 17 13.78 17.60 6.05
CA GLU A 17 14.85 18.27 5.31
C GLU A 17 14.30 19.42 4.45
N HIS A 18 13.19 19.21 3.74
CA HIS A 18 12.66 20.19 2.77
C HIS A 18 11.25 20.68 3.10
N THR A 19 10.61 20.21 4.16
CA THR A 19 9.24 20.58 4.51
C THR A 19 9.08 21.11 5.92
N THR A 20 8.02 21.86 6.15
CA THR A 20 7.58 22.34 7.46
C THR A 20 6.09 22.11 7.64
N TYR A 21 5.70 21.55 8.79
CA TYR A 21 4.33 21.43 9.24
C TYR A 21 4.15 22.24 10.53
N GLN A 22 3.16 23.12 10.57
CA GLN A 22 2.94 23.97 11.76
C GLN A 22 1.51 23.91 12.25
N MET A 23 1.36 23.93 13.56
CA MET A 23 0.08 24.01 14.26
C MET A 23 0.21 24.87 15.52
N MET A 24 -0.90 25.37 16.03
CA MET A 24 -0.95 26.23 17.19
C MET A 24 -2.08 25.83 18.13
N ALA A 25 -1.80 25.78 19.43
CA ALA A 25 -2.84 25.80 20.45
C ALA A 25 -3.19 27.25 20.72
N ASP A 26 -4.39 27.71 20.32
CA ASP A 26 -4.79 29.09 20.41
C ASP A 26 -5.11 29.53 21.85
N THR A 27 -5.55 30.76 22.02
CA THR A 27 -5.89 31.34 23.35
C THR A 27 -7.12 30.71 24.00
N HIS A 28 -7.91 29.96 23.26
CA HIS A 28 -9.09 29.22 23.70
C HIS A 28 -8.86 27.73 23.81
N ASP A 29 -7.60 27.28 23.70
CA ASP A 29 -7.17 25.92 23.76
C ASP A 29 -7.69 25.02 22.58
N TYR A 30 -8.05 25.61 21.45
CA TYR A 30 -8.26 24.86 20.22
C TYR A 30 -6.94 24.64 19.50
N LEU A 31 -6.77 23.46 18.93
CA LEU A 31 -5.58 23.13 18.14
C LEU A 31 -5.86 23.41 16.66
N LEU A 32 -5.26 24.48 16.16
CA LEU A 32 -5.44 24.97 14.81
C LEU A 32 -4.26 24.59 13.90
N HIS A 33 -4.57 24.21 12.66
CA HIS A 33 -3.56 24.02 11.63
C HIS A 33 -3.07 25.37 11.10
N LEU A 34 -1.77 25.51 10.86
CA LEU A 34 -1.21 26.75 10.32
C LEU A 34 -0.66 26.57 8.91
N TYR A 35 0.17 25.54 8.71
CA TYR A 35 0.91 25.37 7.46
C TYR A 35 1.40 23.95 7.26
N TYR A 36 1.37 23.47 6.03
CA TYR A 36 2.15 22.35 5.56
C TYR A 36 2.65 22.64 4.15
N GLY A 37 3.95 22.55 3.91
CA GLY A 37 4.55 22.90 2.63
C GLY A 37 6.07 22.94 2.67
N LYS A 38 6.68 23.72 1.77
CA LYS A 38 8.14 23.93 1.73
C LYS A 38 8.68 24.34 3.10
N ARG A 39 9.92 23.99 3.36
CA ARG A 39 10.59 24.37 4.59
C ARG A 39 10.62 25.88 4.80
N LEU A 40 10.20 26.31 5.99
CA LEU A 40 10.17 27.68 6.44
C LEU A 40 10.86 27.80 7.81
N ASP A 41 11.55 28.90 8.03
CA ASP A 41 12.14 29.27 9.32
C ASP A 41 11.25 30.26 10.10
N SER A 42 10.11 30.68 9.51
CA SER A 42 9.16 31.61 10.09
C SER A 42 7.90 30.92 10.59
N GLU A 43 7.25 31.53 11.58
CA GLU A 43 5.96 31.09 12.10
C GLU A 43 4.81 31.71 11.29
N MET A 44 3.78 30.91 11.07
CA MET A 44 2.69 31.23 10.15
C MET A 44 1.38 31.62 10.86
N ASP A 45 1.43 32.00 12.14
CA ASP A 45 0.25 32.38 12.91
C ASP A 45 -0.55 33.55 12.29
N TYR A 46 0.11 34.41 11.53
CA TYR A 46 -0.54 35.56 10.86
C TYR A 46 -1.53 35.16 9.76
N ILE A 47 -1.54 33.88 9.31
CA ILE A 47 -2.50 33.41 8.31
C ILE A 47 -3.90 33.22 8.88
N LEU A 48 -4.02 33.08 10.19
CA LEU A 48 -5.33 32.98 10.84
C LEU A 48 -6.03 34.33 10.77
N THR A 49 -7.16 34.35 10.10
CA THR A 49 -7.96 35.59 9.97
C THR A 49 -9.28 35.46 10.71
N TYR A 50 -9.62 36.47 11.46
CA TYR A 50 -10.83 36.53 12.26
C TYR A 50 -11.79 37.55 11.63
N TYR A 51 -12.91 37.05 11.15
CA TYR A 51 -13.87 37.83 10.37
C TYR A 51 -15.29 37.43 10.74
N ASP A 52 -16.20 38.39 10.91
CA ASP A 52 -17.62 38.11 11.18
C ASP A 52 -18.24 37.26 10.07
N ARG A 53 -18.52 36.02 10.39
CA ARG A 53 -19.09 35.04 9.45
C ARG A 53 -20.63 34.99 9.49
N GLY A 54 -21.26 35.96 10.11
CA GLY A 54 -22.71 36.12 10.12
C GLY A 54 -23.42 35.06 10.95
N PHE A 55 -23.75 33.93 10.35
CA PHE A 55 -24.54 32.88 10.98
C PHE A 55 -23.71 31.69 11.47
N SER A 56 -22.40 31.71 11.31
CA SER A 56 -21.54 30.64 11.83
C SER A 56 -21.57 30.62 13.35
N GLY A 57 -21.58 29.41 13.93
CA GLY A 57 -21.48 29.19 15.36
C GLY A 57 -20.15 29.62 15.92
N ASN A 58 -20.12 30.06 17.16
CA ASN A 58 -18.89 30.32 17.93
C ASN A 58 -18.98 29.67 19.31
N PRO A 59 -17.86 29.20 19.88
CA PRO A 59 -17.82 28.62 21.21
C PRO A 59 -18.32 29.61 22.29
N TYR A 60 -18.97 29.09 23.33
CA TYR A 60 -19.58 29.88 24.40
C TYR A 60 -18.61 30.83 25.08
N ASP A 61 -17.36 30.42 25.26
CA ASP A 61 -16.31 31.22 25.97
C ASP A 61 -15.97 32.56 25.29
N LEU A 62 -16.27 32.64 23.97
CA LEU A 62 -16.03 33.89 23.20
C LEU A 62 -17.15 34.89 23.33
N GLY A 63 -18.23 34.58 24.04
CA GLY A 63 -19.34 35.47 24.28
C GLY A 63 -19.98 35.97 23.00
N ASN A 64 -19.89 37.28 22.74
CA ASN A 64 -20.48 37.92 21.57
C ASN A 64 -19.49 38.11 20.39
N ASP A 65 -18.30 37.57 20.47
CA ASP A 65 -17.32 37.71 19.38
C ASP A 65 -17.69 36.78 18.23
N ARG A 66 -18.32 37.33 17.19
CA ARG A 66 -18.74 36.64 15.99
C ARG A 66 -17.62 36.47 14.94
N THR A 67 -16.44 37.02 15.23
CA THR A 67 -15.29 36.87 14.31
C THR A 67 -14.56 35.56 14.50
N TYR A 68 -14.75 34.89 15.61
CA TYR A 68 -14.17 33.59 15.88
C TYR A 68 -15.19 32.47 15.58
N SER A 69 -14.89 31.62 14.62
CA SER A 69 -15.71 30.45 14.30
C SER A 69 -14.87 29.29 13.80
N LEU A 70 -15.05 28.12 14.43
CA LEU A 70 -14.40 26.88 13.99
C LEU A 70 -14.93 26.39 12.64
N ASP A 71 -16.07 26.90 12.16
CA ASP A 71 -16.59 26.63 10.81
C ASP A 71 -15.71 27.24 9.69
N ALA A 72 -14.80 28.13 10.04
CA ALA A 72 -13.90 28.79 9.09
C ALA A 72 -12.41 28.68 9.46
N LEU A 73 -12.10 28.36 10.71
CA LEU A 73 -10.71 28.20 11.14
C LEU A 73 -10.19 26.79 10.77
N PRO A 74 -8.93 26.67 10.33
CA PRO A 74 -8.31 25.40 10.04
C PRO A 74 -8.01 24.62 11.33
N GLN A 75 -8.32 23.33 11.36
CA GLN A 75 -8.20 22.51 12.57
C GLN A 75 -7.35 21.28 12.34
N GLU A 76 -6.69 20.80 13.41
CA GLU A 76 -5.95 19.54 13.38
C GLU A 76 -6.85 18.32 13.59
N PHE A 77 -7.88 18.43 14.42
CA PHE A 77 -8.78 17.31 14.72
C PHE A 77 -10.22 17.80 14.95
N PRO A 78 -10.94 18.18 13.88
CA PRO A 78 -12.32 18.66 13.99
C PRO A 78 -13.28 17.57 14.45
N VAL A 79 -14.19 17.92 15.38
CA VAL A 79 -15.22 17.06 15.93
C VAL A 79 -16.59 17.74 15.87
N LEU A 80 -17.67 16.96 16.07
CA LEU A 80 -19.03 17.51 16.16
C LEU A 80 -19.24 18.25 17.48
N GLY A 81 -20.00 19.34 17.45
CA GLY A 81 -20.47 20.05 18.63
C GLY A 81 -19.88 21.44 18.86
N THR A 82 -18.84 21.82 18.13
CA THR A 82 -18.13 23.11 18.30
C THR A 82 -18.51 24.16 17.26
N GLY A 83 -19.47 23.87 16.38
CA GLY A 83 -19.92 24.78 15.33
C GLY A 83 -19.15 24.69 14.01
N ASP A 84 -18.26 23.71 13.86
CA ASP A 84 -17.72 23.31 12.55
C ASP A 84 -18.67 22.29 11.92
N TYR A 85 -19.16 22.57 10.72
CA TYR A 85 -20.10 21.73 9.98
C TYR A 85 -19.46 20.98 8.81
N ARG A 86 -18.16 21.19 8.58
CA ARG A 86 -17.36 20.45 7.58
C ARG A 86 -17.12 19.01 8.03
N THR A 87 -16.54 18.21 7.16
CA THR A 87 -16.17 16.82 7.47
C THR A 87 -15.32 16.74 8.74
N THR A 88 -15.77 15.92 9.70
CA THR A 88 -15.06 15.71 10.96
C THR A 88 -13.95 14.68 10.83
N ALA A 89 -12.90 14.80 11.66
CA ALA A 89 -11.88 13.76 11.84
C ALA A 89 -12.29 12.73 12.91
N GLY A 90 -13.14 13.11 13.86
CA GLY A 90 -13.63 12.23 14.90
C GLY A 90 -15.12 12.38 15.18
N LYS A 91 -15.80 11.25 15.43
CA LYS A 91 -17.17 11.17 15.96
C LYS A 91 -17.17 10.20 17.13
N ILE A 92 -17.49 10.67 18.31
CA ILE A 92 -17.58 9.86 19.52
C ILE A 92 -18.99 10.02 20.07
N ARG A 93 -19.67 8.90 20.26
CA ARG A 93 -21.04 8.85 20.77
C ARG A 93 -21.05 8.38 22.22
N GLU A 94 -21.71 9.15 23.09
CA GLU A 94 -22.04 8.71 24.44
C GLU A 94 -23.13 7.63 24.43
N ALA A 95 -23.26 6.89 25.51
CA ALA A 95 -24.29 5.85 25.67
C ALA A 95 -25.74 6.37 25.49
N ASN A 96 -25.99 7.66 25.76
CA ASN A 96 -27.28 8.31 25.57
C ASN A 96 -27.53 8.76 24.12
N GLY A 97 -26.56 8.57 23.20
CA GLY A 97 -26.64 8.95 21.80
C GLY A 97 -26.09 10.33 21.46
N CYS A 98 -25.68 11.14 22.46
CA CYS A 98 -25.05 12.44 22.21
C CYS A 98 -23.68 12.28 21.54
N MET A 99 -23.39 13.13 20.53
CA MET A 99 -22.11 13.15 19.79
C MET A 99 -21.39 14.50 19.89
N ALA A 100 -21.92 15.44 20.68
CA ALA A 100 -21.31 16.75 20.81
C ALA A 100 -20.08 16.68 21.73
N LEU A 101 -18.93 17.05 21.17
CA LEU A 101 -17.64 17.12 21.87
C LEU A 101 -17.10 18.54 21.88
N ASP A 102 -16.31 18.85 22.91
CA ASP A 102 -15.51 20.08 23.00
C ASP A 102 -14.09 19.72 23.44
N LEU A 103 -13.26 19.30 22.49
CA LEU A 103 -11.88 18.90 22.72
C LEU A 103 -10.98 20.12 22.87
N ARG A 104 -10.35 20.28 24.03
CA ARG A 104 -9.43 21.38 24.33
C ARG A 104 -8.03 20.85 24.54
N TYR A 105 -7.03 21.59 24.08
CA TYR A 105 -5.62 21.32 24.32
C TYR A 105 -5.29 21.37 25.81
N THR A 106 -4.63 20.34 26.32
CA THR A 106 -4.23 20.24 27.73
C THR A 106 -2.72 20.12 27.92
N GLY A 107 -1.96 19.82 26.86
CA GLY A 107 -0.52 19.70 26.96
C GLY A 107 0.10 18.96 25.77
N TYR A 108 1.40 18.78 25.86
CA TYR A 108 2.19 18.08 24.84
C TYR A 108 3.37 17.34 25.45
N GLN A 109 3.93 16.43 24.65
CA GLN A 109 5.23 15.80 24.91
C GLN A 109 6.01 15.69 23.61
N ILE A 110 7.32 15.96 23.64
CA ILE A 110 8.26 15.68 22.56
C ILE A 110 9.21 14.61 23.05
N GLN A 111 9.43 13.56 22.24
CA GLN A 111 10.33 12.45 22.56
C GLN A 111 11.17 12.09 21.35
N ASP A 112 12.38 11.59 21.60
CA ASP A 112 13.22 11.02 20.56
C ASP A 112 12.69 9.64 20.17
N GLY A 113 12.89 9.28 18.90
CA GLY A 113 12.36 8.05 18.30
C GLY A 113 10.93 8.20 17.77
N LYS A 114 10.56 7.21 16.97
CA LYS A 114 9.22 7.05 16.41
C LYS A 114 8.29 6.36 17.41
N TYR A 115 7.04 6.81 17.51
CA TYR A 115 6.02 6.11 18.28
C TYR A 115 5.66 4.77 17.68
N ASP A 116 5.25 3.83 18.52
CA ASP A 116 4.68 2.54 18.14
C ASP A 116 3.17 2.52 18.32
N LEU A 117 2.48 1.67 17.58
CA LEU A 117 1.04 1.44 17.68
C LEU A 117 0.77 -0.03 18.05
N PRO A 118 0.27 -0.33 19.24
CA PRO A 118 0.03 -1.70 19.67
C PRO A 118 -0.89 -2.46 18.71
N GLY A 119 -0.40 -3.59 18.18
CA GLY A 119 -1.15 -4.46 17.27
C GLY A 119 -1.34 -3.94 15.84
N LEU A 120 -0.84 -2.76 15.51
CA LEU A 120 -0.93 -2.16 14.18
C LEU A 120 0.45 -2.00 13.54
N PRO A 121 0.56 -2.14 12.21
CA PRO A 121 1.76 -1.74 11.49
C PRO A 121 1.94 -0.22 11.56
N ALA A 122 3.18 0.22 11.69
CA ALA A 122 3.56 1.63 11.69
C ALA A 122 4.96 1.79 11.11
N ALA A 123 5.25 2.96 10.53
CA ALA A 123 6.59 3.28 10.08
C ALA A 123 7.58 3.23 11.25
N HIS A 124 8.78 2.69 11.01
CA HIS A 124 9.86 2.60 11.98
C HIS A 124 11.04 3.50 11.55
N ALA A 125 11.61 4.24 12.50
CA ALA A 125 12.78 5.08 12.22
C ALA A 125 13.55 5.38 13.51
N GLU A 126 14.86 5.12 13.52
CA GLU A 126 15.72 5.39 14.68
C GLU A 126 15.97 6.90 14.85
N ALA A 127 16.15 7.61 13.75
CA ALA A 127 16.46 9.05 13.73
C ALA A 127 15.23 9.98 13.74
N ALA A 128 14.04 9.46 14.06
CA ALA A 128 12.80 10.22 14.13
C ALA A 128 12.64 10.96 15.46
N GLN A 129 11.72 11.94 15.48
CA GLN A 129 11.17 12.51 16.69
C GLN A 129 9.65 12.40 16.70
N THR A 130 9.07 12.21 17.88
CA THR A 130 7.62 12.15 18.07
C THR A 130 7.11 13.35 18.86
N LEU A 131 6.04 13.99 18.34
CA LEU A 131 5.23 14.95 19.08
C LEU A 131 3.91 14.28 19.48
N CYS A 132 3.58 14.28 20.76
CA CYS A 132 2.27 13.95 21.30
C CYS A 132 1.55 15.21 21.72
N ILE A 133 0.35 15.45 21.22
CA ILE A 133 -0.51 16.56 21.65
C ILE A 133 -1.74 15.99 22.34
N TYR A 134 -2.03 16.49 23.54
CA TYR A 134 -3.13 16.02 24.37
C TYR A 134 -4.32 16.96 24.26
N LEU A 135 -5.46 16.40 23.89
CA LEU A 135 -6.77 17.06 23.86
C LEU A 135 -7.70 16.35 24.82
N LYS A 136 -8.63 17.09 25.45
CA LYS A 136 -9.57 16.51 26.40
C LYS A 136 -10.94 17.17 26.31
N ASP A 137 -11.99 16.36 26.43
CA ASP A 137 -13.34 16.80 26.78
C ASP A 137 -13.64 16.38 28.21
N GLU A 138 -13.66 17.34 29.13
CA GLU A 138 -13.89 17.08 30.56
C GLU A 138 -15.31 16.60 30.86
N ARG A 139 -16.31 16.99 30.06
CA ARG A 139 -17.71 16.62 30.25
C ARG A 139 -17.95 15.14 29.94
N VAL A 140 -17.43 14.68 28.81
CA VAL A 140 -17.55 13.29 28.38
C VAL A 140 -16.55 12.41 29.12
N GLY A 141 -15.40 12.95 29.48
CA GLY A 141 -14.29 12.18 30.04
C GLY A 141 -13.56 11.40 28.93
N VAL A 142 -13.24 12.04 27.84
CA VAL A 142 -12.46 11.46 26.76
C VAL A 142 -11.16 12.25 26.56
N GLU A 143 -10.07 11.53 26.46
CA GLU A 143 -8.76 12.05 26.07
C GLU A 143 -8.40 11.58 24.66
N VAL A 144 -8.00 12.54 23.80
CA VAL A 144 -7.50 12.29 22.47
C VAL A 144 -6.03 12.72 22.40
N THR A 145 -5.14 11.80 22.06
CA THR A 145 -3.73 12.12 21.81
C THR A 145 -3.47 12.06 20.31
N LEU A 146 -3.03 13.19 19.75
CA LEU A 146 -2.55 13.22 18.37
C LEU A 146 -1.05 12.93 18.38
N LEU A 147 -0.66 11.90 17.63
CA LEU A 147 0.72 11.44 17.50
C LEU A 147 1.27 11.90 16.14
N TYR A 148 2.40 12.60 16.16
CA TYR A 148 3.11 13.03 14.95
C TYR A 148 4.53 12.47 14.98
N GLY A 149 4.90 11.66 13.99
CA GLY A 149 6.26 11.19 13.78
C GLY A 149 6.91 11.99 12.65
N VAL A 150 8.09 12.52 12.87
CA VAL A 150 8.83 13.27 11.84
C VAL A 150 9.98 12.42 11.34
N LEU A 151 9.98 12.10 10.03
CA LEU A 151 11.01 11.33 9.32
C LEU A 151 11.73 12.27 8.36
N PRO A 152 12.87 12.87 8.77
CA PRO A 152 13.52 13.93 8.00
C PRO A 152 14.11 13.46 6.67
N ASP A 153 14.61 12.23 6.64
CA ASP A 153 15.35 11.62 5.52
C ASP A 153 14.50 11.34 4.28
N CYS A 154 13.18 11.18 4.45
CA CYS A 154 12.26 10.97 3.34
C CYS A 154 11.17 12.05 3.18
N ASP A 155 11.28 13.18 3.90
CA ASP A 155 10.30 14.28 3.88
C ASP A 155 8.87 13.84 4.21
N VAL A 156 8.73 12.98 5.24
CA VAL A 156 7.46 12.41 5.65
C VAL A 156 7.12 12.81 7.08
N ILE A 157 5.85 13.10 7.31
CA ILE A 157 5.25 13.20 8.63
C ILE A 157 4.20 12.10 8.75
N THR A 158 4.35 11.24 9.77
CA THR A 158 3.33 10.25 10.09
C THR A 158 2.40 10.79 11.15
N ARG A 159 1.16 10.33 11.15
CA ARG A 159 0.14 10.77 12.10
C ARG A 159 -0.73 9.60 12.54
N SER A 160 -1.04 9.53 13.83
CA SER A 160 -2.05 8.63 14.37
C SER A 160 -2.84 9.29 15.49
N VAL A 161 -3.95 8.69 15.87
CA VAL A 161 -4.84 9.17 16.92
C VAL A 161 -5.05 8.07 17.96
N LYS A 162 -4.79 8.40 19.21
CA LYS A 162 -5.08 7.57 20.36
C LYS A 162 -6.26 8.16 21.11
N VAL A 163 -7.29 7.35 21.39
CA VAL A 163 -8.46 7.77 22.18
C VAL A 163 -8.53 6.95 23.46
N THR A 164 -8.57 7.62 24.61
CA THR A 164 -8.72 6.96 25.92
C THR A 164 -10.02 7.42 26.58
N ASN A 165 -10.82 6.46 27.01
CA ASN A 165 -12.01 6.75 27.81
C ASN A 165 -11.60 6.90 29.29
N VAL A 166 -11.49 8.13 29.76
CA VAL A 166 -11.18 8.46 31.17
C VAL A 166 -12.46 8.78 31.97
N GLY A 167 -13.61 8.64 31.33
CA GLY A 167 -14.93 8.84 31.93
C GLY A 167 -15.41 7.63 32.74
N ARG A 168 -16.68 7.70 33.17
CA ARG A 168 -17.31 6.62 33.98
C ARG A 168 -18.21 5.70 33.16
N ASN A 169 -18.59 6.14 31.98
CA ASN A 169 -19.51 5.41 31.09
C ASN A 169 -18.78 4.94 29.84
N GLU A 170 -19.30 3.94 29.19
CA GLU A 170 -18.84 3.52 27.87
C GLU A 170 -19.13 4.60 26.81
N ILE A 171 -18.23 4.71 25.84
CA ILE A 171 -18.37 5.54 24.67
C ILE A 171 -18.19 4.70 23.40
N TYR A 172 -18.63 5.20 22.28
CA TYR A 172 -18.56 4.52 20.99
C TYR A 172 -17.85 5.42 19.97
N LEU A 173 -16.79 4.90 19.37
CA LEU A 173 -16.09 5.58 18.28
C LEU A 173 -16.83 5.26 16.98
N GLU A 174 -17.49 6.26 16.41
CA GLU A 174 -18.28 6.13 15.17
C GLU A 174 -17.50 6.57 13.94
N LYS A 175 -16.43 7.35 14.12
CA LYS A 175 -15.46 7.76 13.12
C LYS A 175 -14.15 8.11 13.79
N LEU A 176 -13.05 7.66 13.16
CA LEU A 176 -11.72 8.08 13.57
C LEU A 176 -10.78 8.15 12.37
N SER A 177 -10.37 9.36 12.03
CA SER A 177 -9.46 9.63 10.92
C SER A 177 -8.10 10.04 11.46
N SER A 178 -7.06 9.38 11.01
CA SER A 178 -5.67 9.67 11.42
C SER A 178 -5.10 10.88 10.70
N ALA A 179 -5.48 11.10 9.44
CA ALA A 179 -5.11 12.31 8.69
C ALA A 179 -6.25 13.32 8.69
N CYS A 180 -5.89 14.59 8.90
CA CYS A 180 -6.69 15.76 8.63
C CYS A 180 -5.75 16.86 8.18
N LEU A 181 -6.01 17.48 7.04
CA LEU A 181 -5.24 18.58 6.48
C LEU A 181 -6.20 19.63 5.95
N ASP A 182 -6.16 20.81 6.58
CA ASP A 182 -6.94 21.98 6.17
C ASP A 182 -6.05 22.95 5.39
N LEU A 183 -6.46 23.30 4.16
CA LEU A 183 -5.82 24.32 3.34
C LEU A 183 -6.77 25.48 3.17
N LEU A 184 -6.30 26.70 3.49
CA LEU A 184 -7.13 27.91 3.53
C LEU A 184 -7.58 28.40 2.15
N TYR A 185 -6.87 28.00 1.10
CA TYR A 185 -7.18 28.38 -0.29
C TYR A 185 -6.38 27.50 -1.24
N GLY A 186 -6.72 27.55 -2.52
CA GLY A 186 -5.97 26.93 -3.63
C GLY A 186 -6.88 26.27 -4.64
N ASP A 187 -6.37 26.17 -5.85
CA ASP A 187 -7.00 25.43 -6.95
C ASP A 187 -6.29 24.09 -7.10
N TYR A 188 -6.99 23.02 -6.71
CA TYR A 188 -6.41 21.68 -6.62
C TYR A 188 -7.20 20.67 -7.44
N ASP A 189 -6.47 19.65 -7.86
CA ASP A 189 -7.00 18.38 -8.34
C ASP A 189 -6.74 17.29 -7.30
N VAL A 190 -7.67 16.35 -7.18
CA VAL A 190 -7.44 15.11 -6.43
C VAL A 190 -7.13 13.98 -7.40
N LEU A 191 -6.03 13.27 -7.13
CA LEU A 191 -5.68 12.04 -7.83
C LEU A 191 -6.00 10.85 -6.93
N THR A 192 -6.70 9.88 -7.51
CA THR A 192 -7.09 8.63 -6.84
C THR A 192 -6.71 7.43 -7.72
N PHE A 193 -6.60 6.26 -7.10
CA PHE A 193 -6.15 5.04 -7.75
C PHE A 193 -7.27 4.00 -7.63
N TYR A 194 -8.15 3.98 -8.62
CA TYR A 194 -9.33 3.12 -8.67
C TYR A 194 -9.08 1.86 -9.50
N GLY A 195 -9.97 0.88 -9.39
CA GLY A 195 -9.86 -0.31 -10.21
C GLY A 195 -10.89 -1.38 -9.92
N ARG A 196 -10.51 -2.58 -10.32
CA ARG A 196 -11.21 -3.84 -10.08
C ARG A 196 -10.21 -4.98 -10.08
N HIS A 197 -10.63 -6.18 -9.72
CA HIS A 197 -9.82 -7.38 -9.91
C HIS A 197 -9.27 -7.44 -11.35
N ALA A 198 -7.99 -7.74 -11.48
CA ALA A 198 -7.24 -7.81 -12.73
C ALA A 198 -7.16 -6.49 -13.53
N MET A 199 -7.45 -5.35 -12.91
CA MET A 199 -7.24 -4.01 -13.49
C MET A 199 -7.19 -2.96 -12.35
N GLU A 200 -6.23 -3.11 -11.47
CA GLU A 200 -6.05 -2.35 -10.25
C GLU A 200 -5.34 -1.02 -10.49
N ARG A 201 -5.55 -0.07 -9.60
CA ARG A 201 -4.82 1.21 -9.45
C ARG A 201 -4.72 2.05 -10.73
N ASN A 202 -5.82 2.15 -11.46
CA ASN A 202 -5.90 3.12 -12.54
C ASN A 202 -5.92 4.54 -11.96
N MET A 203 -5.02 5.39 -12.42
CA MET A 203 -4.95 6.77 -11.95
C MET A 203 -6.12 7.58 -12.55
N GLN A 204 -6.83 8.29 -11.68
CA GLN A 204 -7.84 9.27 -12.04
C GLN A 204 -7.50 10.62 -11.41
N ARG A 205 -7.50 11.68 -12.21
CA ARG A 205 -7.31 13.06 -11.77
C ARG A 205 -8.60 13.84 -11.98
N THR A 206 -9.11 14.48 -10.91
CA THR A 206 -10.39 15.18 -10.92
C THR A 206 -10.24 16.52 -10.20
N PRO A 207 -10.70 17.65 -10.78
CA PRO A 207 -10.71 18.93 -10.08
C PRO A 207 -11.52 18.83 -8.77
N VAL A 208 -11.01 19.45 -7.71
CA VAL A 208 -11.76 19.59 -6.46
C VAL A 208 -12.90 20.58 -6.69
N SER A 209 -14.10 20.22 -6.26
CA SER A 209 -15.32 21.01 -6.44
C SER A 209 -16.11 21.11 -5.15
N HIS A 210 -16.98 22.12 -5.02
CA HIS A 210 -17.83 22.28 -3.85
C HIS A 210 -18.59 21.00 -3.50
N GLY A 211 -18.56 20.66 -2.22
CA GLY A 211 -19.03 19.40 -1.68
C GLY A 211 -17.89 18.43 -1.37
N ARG A 212 -18.19 17.16 -1.24
CA ARG A 212 -17.27 16.14 -0.78
C ARG A 212 -17.03 15.07 -1.84
N GLN A 213 -15.78 14.88 -2.22
CA GLN A 213 -15.30 13.74 -3.02
C GLN A 213 -14.76 12.68 -2.08
N VAL A 214 -15.20 11.43 -2.23
CA VAL A 214 -14.91 10.34 -1.29
C VAL A 214 -14.40 9.13 -2.05
N ILE A 215 -13.36 8.51 -1.52
CA ILE A 215 -12.93 7.15 -1.86
C ILE A 215 -12.94 6.28 -0.61
N GLY A 216 -13.02 4.97 -0.77
CA GLY A 216 -12.95 4.07 0.38
C GLY A 216 -13.28 2.65 0.04
N SER A 217 -13.21 1.80 1.06
CA SER A 217 -13.60 0.41 1.03
C SER A 217 -14.34 0.04 2.30
N ASN A 218 -15.48 -0.62 2.15
CA ASN A 218 -16.23 -1.26 3.23
C ASN A 218 -16.21 -2.80 3.12
N ARG A 219 -15.13 -3.33 2.48
CA ARG A 219 -14.99 -4.76 2.17
C ARG A 219 -14.25 -5.56 3.24
N GLY A 220 -13.87 -4.94 4.36
CA GLY A 220 -12.97 -5.54 5.35
C GLY A 220 -11.50 -5.53 4.94
N THR A 221 -11.21 -5.07 3.73
CA THR A 221 -9.86 -4.90 3.16
C THR A 221 -9.77 -3.56 2.45
N SER A 222 -8.53 -3.11 2.14
CA SER A 222 -8.30 -1.93 1.29
C SER A 222 -8.92 -2.07 -0.10
N GLY A 223 -8.92 -3.28 -0.68
CA GLY A 223 -9.70 -3.65 -1.86
C GLY A 223 -9.07 -3.24 -3.20
N HIS A 224 -9.58 -3.87 -4.30
CA HIS A 224 -9.16 -3.53 -5.67
C HIS A 224 -9.74 -2.21 -6.16
N GLN A 225 -10.86 -1.76 -5.56
CA GLN A 225 -11.69 -0.67 -6.11
C GLN A 225 -11.07 0.70 -5.87
N TYR A 226 -10.44 0.90 -4.73
CA TYR A 226 -9.67 2.08 -4.40
C TYR A 226 -8.46 1.69 -3.56
N ASN A 227 -7.33 2.37 -3.79
CA ASN A 227 -6.15 2.24 -2.95
C ASN A 227 -6.19 3.29 -1.83
N PRO A 228 -5.73 2.99 -0.60
CA PRO A 228 -5.70 3.95 0.50
C PRO A 228 -4.58 5.00 0.33
N TYR A 229 -4.54 5.62 -0.85
CA TYR A 229 -3.62 6.67 -1.23
C TYR A 229 -4.31 7.72 -2.08
N MET A 230 -4.13 8.99 -1.72
CA MET A 230 -4.63 10.15 -2.45
C MET A 230 -3.51 11.17 -2.65
N ILE A 231 -3.53 11.84 -3.80
CA ILE A 231 -2.68 13.01 -4.03
C ILE A 231 -3.59 14.23 -4.21
N LEU A 232 -3.36 15.27 -3.43
CA LEU A 232 -3.94 16.59 -3.65
C LEU A 232 -2.88 17.46 -4.33
N ALA A 233 -3.08 17.79 -5.61
CA ALA A 233 -2.10 18.48 -6.43
C ALA A 233 -2.63 19.83 -6.89
N GLU A 234 -1.84 20.90 -6.84
CA GLU A 234 -2.20 22.16 -7.48
C GLU A 234 -2.57 21.93 -8.95
N HIS A 235 -3.58 22.64 -9.42
CA HIS A 235 -3.99 22.53 -10.82
C HIS A 235 -2.82 22.85 -11.77
N GLY A 236 -2.56 21.95 -12.70
CA GLY A 236 -1.39 22.05 -13.60
C GLY A 236 -0.10 21.39 -13.08
N THR A 237 -0.08 20.83 -11.86
CA THR A 237 1.05 20.00 -11.39
C THR A 237 1.30 18.84 -12.35
N THR A 238 2.57 18.64 -12.68
CA THR A 238 3.08 17.59 -13.57
C THR A 238 3.99 16.62 -12.81
N GLU A 239 4.64 15.70 -13.52
CA GLU A 239 5.67 14.84 -12.92
C GLU A 239 6.84 15.64 -12.34
N THR A 240 7.21 16.78 -12.98
CA THR A 240 8.45 17.52 -12.67
C THR A 240 8.23 18.93 -12.15
N ALA A 241 7.00 19.39 -12.00
CA ALA A 241 6.70 20.76 -11.58
C ALA A 241 5.35 20.85 -10.86
N GLY A 242 5.21 21.85 -10.00
CA GLY A 242 4.02 22.10 -9.20
C GLY A 242 4.06 21.48 -7.83
N ALA A 243 3.17 21.93 -6.95
CA ALA A 243 3.08 21.43 -5.58
C ALA A 243 2.02 20.35 -5.44
N CYS A 244 2.30 19.34 -4.60
CA CYS A 244 1.36 18.28 -4.30
C CYS A 244 1.58 17.67 -2.92
N TYR A 245 0.49 17.16 -2.35
CA TYR A 245 0.43 16.47 -1.07
C TYR A 245 0.04 15.02 -1.30
N GLY A 246 0.80 14.07 -0.77
CA GLY A 246 0.44 12.65 -0.73
C GLY A 246 -0.08 12.29 0.66
N VAL A 247 -1.21 11.58 0.71
CA VAL A 247 -1.78 11.06 1.96
C VAL A 247 -2.11 9.59 1.79
N SER A 248 -1.60 8.75 2.70
CA SER A 248 -1.81 7.30 2.70
C SER A 248 -2.10 6.76 4.09
N LEU A 249 -2.60 5.52 4.17
CA LEU A 249 -2.75 4.78 5.43
C LEU A 249 -1.83 3.56 5.47
N VAL A 250 -1.25 3.30 6.62
CA VAL A 250 -0.57 2.05 6.95
C VAL A 250 -1.61 1.09 7.53
N TYR A 251 -2.54 0.66 6.67
CA TYR A 251 -3.68 -0.16 7.08
C TYR A 251 -4.23 -0.97 5.91
N SER A 252 -4.62 -2.21 6.17
CA SER A 252 -5.11 -3.15 5.15
C SER A 252 -6.62 -3.41 5.23
N GLY A 253 -7.30 -2.83 6.22
CA GLY A 253 -8.75 -2.97 6.43
C GLY A 253 -9.58 -1.90 5.69
N SER A 254 -10.85 -1.82 6.06
CA SER A 254 -11.77 -0.82 5.50
C SER A 254 -11.37 0.60 5.86
N PHE A 255 -11.33 1.49 4.88
CA PHE A 255 -10.89 2.87 5.01
C PHE A 255 -11.80 3.85 4.28
N GLU A 256 -11.73 5.11 4.67
CA GLU A 256 -12.33 6.25 3.93
C GLU A 256 -11.31 7.38 3.81
N GLY A 257 -11.20 7.95 2.62
CA GLY A 257 -10.51 9.20 2.34
C GLY A 257 -11.45 10.18 1.66
N SER A 258 -11.47 11.43 2.08
CA SER A 258 -12.32 12.45 1.48
C SER A 258 -11.63 13.79 1.36
N VAL A 259 -11.99 14.53 0.30
CA VAL A 259 -11.63 15.94 0.08
C VAL A 259 -12.92 16.74 -0.02
N GLU A 260 -13.05 17.78 0.80
CA GLU A 260 -14.18 18.70 0.81
C GLU A 260 -13.70 20.11 0.45
N LEU A 261 -14.39 20.76 -0.50
CA LEU A 261 -14.30 22.19 -0.74
C LEU A 261 -15.52 22.83 -0.10
N ASP A 262 -15.28 23.68 0.92
CA ASP A 262 -16.34 24.30 1.70
C ASP A 262 -16.91 25.58 1.08
N GLN A 263 -17.83 26.22 1.79
CA GLN A 263 -18.50 27.46 1.38
C GLN A 263 -17.57 28.69 1.32
N PHE A 264 -16.35 28.58 1.84
CA PHE A 264 -15.34 29.66 1.86
C PHE A 264 -14.15 29.36 0.94
N ASP A 265 -14.30 28.40 0.03
CA ASP A 265 -13.26 27.91 -0.88
C ASP A 265 -12.03 27.33 -0.15
N GLN A 266 -12.24 26.83 1.07
CA GLN A 266 -11.22 26.12 1.84
C GLN A 266 -11.31 24.62 1.58
N ILE A 267 -10.18 23.95 1.65
CA ILE A 267 -10.10 22.50 1.41
C ILE A 267 -9.81 21.79 2.73
N ARG A 268 -10.58 20.73 2.99
CA ARG A 268 -10.30 19.75 4.04
C ARG A 268 -10.10 18.39 3.45
N LEU A 269 -8.91 17.80 3.64
CA LEU A 269 -8.64 16.40 3.35
C LEU A 269 -8.64 15.60 4.65
N VAL A 270 -9.40 14.50 4.69
CA VAL A 270 -9.47 13.60 5.85
C VAL A 270 -9.31 12.16 5.38
N MET A 271 -8.50 11.34 6.08
CA MET A 271 -8.35 9.92 5.79
C MET A 271 -8.22 9.09 7.07
N GLY A 272 -8.94 7.98 7.15
CA GLY A 272 -8.92 7.08 8.29
C GLY A 272 -9.79 5.85 8.13
N LEU A 273 -10.33 5.34 9.24
CA LEU A 273 -11.21 4.19 9.24
C LEU A 273 -12.54 4.50 8.56
N GLN A 274 -13.08 3.52 7.84
CA GLN A 274 -14.42 3.58 7.22
C GLN A 274 -15.50 3.64 8.30
N GLU A 275 -16.49 4.54 8.13
CA GLU A 275 -17.59 4.71 9.10
C GLU A 275 -18.61 3.56 9.06
N ASP A 276 -18.84 2.96 7.87
CA ASP A 276 -19.75 1.83 7.75
C ASP A 276 -19.22 0.62 8.55
N PHE A 277 -20.05 -0.04 9.29
CA PHE A 277 -19.70 -1.17 10.18
C PHE A 277 -18.70 -0.82 11.31
N PHE A 278 -18.36 0.43 11.52
CA PHE A 278 -17.48 0.87 12.60
C PHE A 278 -18.29 1.62 13.66
N SER A 279 -18.40 1.03 14.85
CA SER A 279 -18.95 1.64 16.05
C SER A 279 -18.25 0.99 17.23
N TYR A 280 -16.98 1.40 17.45
CA TYR A 280 -16.11 0.72 18.40
C TYR A 280 -16.45 1.08 19.85
N GLN A 281 -16.92 0.09 20.62
CA GLN A 281 -17.23 0.26 22.03
C GLN A 281 -15.93 0.40 22.84
N LEU A 282 -15.79 1.51 23.54
CA LEU A 282 -14.66 1.79 24.42
C LEU A 282 -15.16 1.96 25.87
N LYS A 283 -14.89 0.97 26.72
CA LYS A 283 -15.26 0.98 28.13
C LYS A 283 -14.35 1.92 28.92
N PRO A 284 -14.74 2.35 30.13
CA PRO A 284 -13.86 3.11 31.01
C PRO A 284 -12.46 2.50 31.13
N GLU A 285 -11.43 3.35 31.14
CA GLU A 285 -10.00 3.02 31.22
C GLU A 285 -9.42 2.32 29.96
N GLN A 286 -10.24 2.02 28.95
CA GLN A 286 -9.76 1.46 27.69
C GLN A 286 -9.22 2.52 26.75
N THR A 287 -8.27 2.10 25.92
CA THR A 287 -7.62 2.92 24.90
C THR A 287 -7.75 2.27 23.53
N PHE A 288 -8.05 3.09 22.53
CA PHE A 288 -8.09 2.72 21.12
C PHE A 288 -6.96 3.45 20.35
N TYR A 289 -6.35 2.77 19.41
CA TYR A 289 -5.34 3.34 18.51
C TYR A 289 -5.86 3.30 17.06
N ALA A 290 -5.86 4.46 16.38
CA ALA A 290 -6.16 4.50 14.96
C ALA A 290 -4.95 4.04 14.14
N PRO A 291 -5.15 3.47 12.93
CA PRO A 291 -4.05 3.19 12.01
C PRO A 291 -3.22 4.43 11.71
N GLU A 292 -1.94 4.25 11.41
CA GLU A 292 -1.06 5.35 11.04
C GLU A 292 -1.42 5.92 9.67
N ALA A 293 -1.47 7.24 9.54
CA ALA A 293 -1.49 7.96 8.28
C ALA A 293 -0.09 8.49 7.96
N VAL A 294 0.20 8.58 6.67
CA VAL A 294 1.43 9.13 6.11
C VAL A 294 1.09 10.40 5.35
N LEU A 295 1.81 11.49 5.61
CA LEU A 295 1.72 12.74 4.87
C LEU A 295 3.08 13.07 4.28
N SER A 296 3.11 13.38 2.99
CA SER A 296 4.31 13.86 2.28
C SER A 296 3.96 15.04 1.40
N TYR A 297 4.92 15.93 1.18
CA TYR A 297 4.76 17.12 0.34
C TYR A 297 5.92 17.25 -0.64
N SER A 298 5.60 17.52 -1.90
CA SER A 298 6.57 17.90 -2.92
C SER A 298 6.22 19.26 -3.52
N ALA A 299 7.22 20.09 -3.72
CA ALA A 299 7.12 21.36 -4.45
C ALA A 299 7.58 21.24 -5.91
N TYR A 300 8.02 20.05 -6.33
CA TYR A 300 8.69 19.80 -7.60
C TYR A 300 8.02 18.70 -8.42
N GLY A 301 6.72 18.52 -8.24
CA GLY A 301 5.90 17.58 -8.99
C GLY A 301 5.73 16.22 -8.34
N MET A 302 4.97 15.36 -9.04
CA MET A 302 4.55 14.06 -8.54
C MET A 302 5.68 13.01 -8.51
N GLU A 303 6.71 13.18 -9.35
CA GLU A 303 7.88 12.30 -9.38
C GLU A 303 8.66 12.34 -8.06
N GLN A 304 8.95 13.57 -7.56
CA GLN A 304 9.60 13.71 -6.25
C GLN A 304 8.72 13.15 -5.13
N LEU A 305 7.42 13.43 -5.14
CA LEU A 305 6.48 12.88 -4.17
C LEU A 305 6.51 11.33 -4.17
N SER A 306 6.51 10.72 -5.35
CA SER A 306 6.59 9.27 -5.49
C SER A 306 7.90 8.72 -4.92
N ASN A 307 9.04 9.35 -5.21
CA ASN A 307 10.33 8.88 -4.68
C ASN A 307 10.42 9.03 -3.15
N GLN A 308 9.85 10.09 -2.56
CA GLN A 308 9.71 10.21 -1.10
C GLN A 308 8.89 9.04 -0.51
N MET A 309 7.76 8.69 -1.13
CA MET A 309 6.95 7.55 -0.73
C MET A 309 7.67 6.22 -0.94
N HIS A 310 8.45 6.07 -2.01
CA HIS A 310 9.26 4.87 -2.27
C HIS A 310 10.36 4.69 -1.21
N HIS A 311 11.03 5.75 -0.81
CA HIS A 311 12.03 5.73 0.26
C HIS A 311 11.37 5.34 1.60
N LEU A 312 10.22 5.95 1.93
CA LEU A 312 9.46 5.57 3.11
C LEU A 312 9.13 4.07 3.11
N VAL A 313 8.58 3.55 2.02
CA VAL A 313 8.16 2.15 1.94
C VAL A 313 9.35 1.20 2.07
N ARG A 314 10.45 1.47 1.35
CA ARG A 314 11.65 0.62 1.41
C ARG A 314 12.32 0.65 2.77
N GLU A 315 12.52 1.85 3.33
CA GLU A 315 13.39 2.03 4.49
C GLU A 315 12.64 1.96 5.83
N HIS A 316 11.36 2.38 5.85
CA HIS A 316 10.62 2.61 7.08
C HIS A 316 9.32 1.78 7.21
N ILE A 317 8.85 1.13 6.15
CA ILE A 317 7.68 0.24 6.21
C ILE A 317 8.11 -1.22 6.09
N CYS A 318 8.78 -1.62 4.99
CA CYS A 318 9.22 -2.99 4.79
C CYS A 318 10.20 -3.44 5.87
N ARG A 319 10.05 -4.69 6.34
CA ARG A 319 10.88 -5.29 7.38
C ARG A 319 11.54 -6.59 6.89
N GLY A 320 12.41 -7.12 7.73
CA GLY A 320 13.04 -8.41 7.52
C GLY A 320 14.15 -8.39 6.48
N LYS A 321 14.71 -9.56 6.25
CA LYS A 321 15.90 -9.81 5.41
C LYS A 321 15.73 -9.33 3.97
N TYR A 322 14.52 -9.55 3.41
CA TYR A 322 14.26 -9.26 2.01
C TYR A 322 13.93 -7.79 1.71
N LYS A 323 13.85 -6.92 2.70
CA LYS A 323 13.81 -5.47 2.50
C LYS A 323 14.94 -4.99 1.57
N ASP A 324 16.17 -5.51 1.80
CA ASP A 324 17.41 -5.06 1.14
C ASP A 324 17.99 -6.06 0.13
N GLN A 325 17.43 -7.27 0.04
CA GLN A 325 17.96 -8.31 -0.84
C GLN A 325 17.24 -8.33 -2.19
N ILE A 326 17.99 -8.66 -3.23
CA ILE A 326 17.45 -8.98 -4.56
C ILE A 326 16.59 -10.23 -4.41
N ARG A 327 15.40 -10.21 -5.03
CA ARG A 327 14.47 -11.34 -5.03
C ARG A 327 14.99 -12.45 -5.95
N PRO A 328 14.87 -13.73 -5.58
CA PRO A 328 15.16 -14.81 -6.50
C PRO A 328 14.18 -14.78 -7.68
N VAL A 329 14.67 -15.11 -8.87
CA VAL A 329 13.80 -15.29 -10.03
C VAL A 329 12.98 -16.55 -9.80
N LEU A 330 11.66 -16.44 -9.82
CA LEU A 330 10.78 -17.56 -9.50
C LEU A 330 9.98 -18.08 -10.70
N VAL A 331 9.47 -19.30 -10.59
CA VAL A 331 8.35 -19.80 -11.36
C VAL A 331 7.22 -20.20 -10.42
N ASN A 332 6.01 -19.73 -10.68
CA ASN A 332 4.80 -20.12 -9.97
C ASN A 332 4.06 -21.19 -10.78
N SER A 333 3.56 -22.24 -10.10
CA SER A 333 2.90 -23.37 -10.74
C SER A 333 1.45 -23.08 -11.16
N TRP A 334 0.84 -21.97 -10.72
CA TRP A 334 -0.60 -21.73 -10.93
C TRP A 334 -0.99 -21.77 -12.42
N GLU A 335 -0.47 -20.87 -13.24
CA GLU A 335 -0.78 -20.88 -14.68
C GLU A 335 -0.10 -22.03 -15.46
N ALA A 336 0.83 -22.77 -14.83
CA ALA A 336 1.44 -23.93 -15.44
C ALA A 336 0.52 -25.17 -15.41
N CYS A 337 -0.20 -25.40 -14.30
CA CYS A 337 -0.97 -26.63 -14.10
C CYS A 337 -2.26 -26.46 -13.26
N TYR A 338 -2.54 -25.29 -12.70
CA TYR A 338 -3.69 -25.06 -11.80
C TYR A 338 -3.77 -26.14 -10.71
N PHE A 339 -4.92 -26.80 -10.53
CA PHE A 339 -5.10 -27.91 -9.57
C PHE A 339 -4.63 -29.28 -10.09
N ASP A 340 -4.29 -29.41 -11.37
CA ASP A 340 -3.91 -30.70 -12.03
C ASP A 340 -2.40 -30.92 -11.89
N PHE A 341 -1.95 -31.28 -10.70
CA PHE A 341 -0.57 -31.63 -10.42
C PHE A 341 -0.42 -32.70 -9.35
N ASN A 342 0.76 -33.32 -9.31
CA ASN A 342 1.25 -34.17 -8.24
C ASN A 342 2.72 -33.86 -7.95
N GLY A 343 3.35 -34.54 -6.99
CA GLY A 343 4.74 -34.26 -6.62
C GLY A 343 5.75 -34.44 -7.77
N GLU A 344 5.51 -35.42 -8.67
CA GLU A 344 6.36 -35.61 -9.85
C GLU A 344 6.27 -34.42 -10.82
N ALA A 345 5.08 -33.90 -11.05
CA ALA A 345 4.89 -32.69 -11.89
C ALA A 345 5.64 -31.47 -11.31
N ILE A 346 5.60 -31.29 -10.00
CA ILE A 346 6.34 -30.19 -9.30
C ILE A 346 7.86 -30.39 -9.44
N VAL A 347 8.38 -31.61 -9.23
CA VAL A 347 9.81 -31.90 -9.40
C VAL A 347 10.26 -31.74 -10.85
N ASN A 348 9.43 -32.12 -11.82
CA ASN A 348 9.72 -31.91 -13.24
C ASN A 348 9.76 -30.43 -13.61
N LEU A 349 8.84 -29.60 -13.04
CA LEU A 349 8.88 -28.15 -13.23
C LEU A 349 10.14 -27.54 -12.60
N ALA A 350 10.59 -28.04 -11.43
CA ALA A 350 11.84 -27.62 -10.81
C ALA A 350 13.07 -27.98 -11.66
N GLU A 351 13.09 -29.15 -12.30
CA GLU A 351 14.18 -29.52 -13.20
C GLU A 351 14.25 -28.64 -14.45
N GLN A 352 13.10 -28.28 -15.00
CA GLN A 352 13.00 -27.33 -16.12
C GLN A 352 13.42 -25.93 -15.70
N ALA A 353 13.02 -25.48 -14.50
CA ALA A 353 13.39 -24.22 -13.89
C ALA A 353 14.92 -24.10 -13.73
N ALA A 354 15.53 -25.11 -13.13
CA ALA A 354 16.99 -25.18 -12.95
C ALA A 354 17.75 -25.10 -14.28
N ALA A 355 17.28 -25.80 -15.32
CA ALA A 355 17.90 -25.81 -16.64
C ALA A 355 17.86 -24.45 -17.34
N LEU A 356 16.97 -23.54 -16.92
CA LEU A 356 16.82 -22.19 -17.44
C LEU A 356 17.46 -21.11 -16.54
N GLY A 357 17.89 -21.47 -15.32
CA GLY A 357 18.46 -20.56 -14.34
C GLY A 357 17.43 -19.89 -13.40
N VAL A 358 16.20 -20.39 -13.36
CA VAL A 358 15.18 -19.99 -12.37
C VAL A 358 15.58 -20.53 -11.01
N GLU A 359 15.46 -19.71 -9.96
CA GLU A 359 16.06 -19.95 -8.65
C GLU A 359 15.07 -20.45 -7.60
N LEU A 360 13.77 -20.19 -7.79
CA LEU A 360 12.71 -20.54 -6.85
C LEU A 360 11.50 -21.10 -7.60
N LEU A 361 10.94 -22.20 -7.10
CA LEU A 361 9.64 -22.74 -7.53
C LEU A 361 8.61 -22.55 -6.44
N VAL A 362 7.46 -21.99 -6.78
CA VAL A 362 6.31 -21.83 -5.87
C VAL A 362 5.23 -22.84 -6.24
N MET A 363 4.92 -23.76 -5.34
CA MET A 363 3.76 -24.63 -5.42
C MET A 363 2.53 -23.84 -4.96
N ASP A 364 1.65 -23.49 -5.90
CA ASP A 364 0.45 -22.69 -5.65
C ASP A 364 -0.71 -23.54 -5.08
N ASP A 365 -1.95 -23.08 -5.11
CA ASP A 365 -3.15 -23.70 -4.53
C ASP A 365 -3.35 -25.16 -4.95
N GLY A 366 -3.81 -26.02 -4.02
CA GLY A 366 -4.19 -27.41 -4.31
C GLY A 366 -3.34 -28.51 -3.68
N TRP A 367 -2.40 -28.20 -2.78
CA TRP A 367 -1.49 -29.15 -2.15
C TRP A 367 -2.00 -29.78 -0.83
N PHE A 368 -3.12 -29.30 -0.28
CA PHE A 368 -3.61 -29.60 1.07
C PHE A 368 -5.03 -30.20 1.06
N GLY A 369 -5.40 -30.91 2.14
CA GLY A 369 -6.73 -31.48 2.31
C GLY A 369 -7.18 -32.36 1.13
N THR A 370 -8.36 -32.10 0.60
CA THR A 370 -8.92 -32.72 -0.61
C THR A 370 -9.15 -31.68 -1.70
N ARG A 371 -8.23 -30.71 -1.82
CA ARG A 371 -8.36 -29.54 -2.67
C ARG A 371 -7.92 -29.81 -4.10
N ASP A 372 -8.85 -30.30 -4.90
CA ASP A 372 -8.68 -30.53 -6.34
C ASP A 372 -9.45 -29.51 -7.20
N ASP A 373 -10.14 -28.58 -6.54
CA ASP A 373 -10.83 -27.43 -7.08
C ASP A 373 -11.01 -26.35 -5.99
N ASP A 374 -11.70 -25.26 -6.26
CA ASP A 374 -11.94 -24.16 -5.32
C ASP A 374 -13.15 -24.34 -4.39
N ASN A 375 -13.72 -25.56 -4.29
CA ASN A 375 -14.95 -25.82 -3.53
C ASN A 375 -14.72 -26.43 -2.14
N SER A 376 -13.48 -26.76 -1.77
CA SER A 376 -13.21 -27.52 -0.53
C SER A 376 -11.92 -27.13 0.18
N SER A 377 -11.79 -27.60 1.41
CA SER A 377 -10.56 -27.74 2.22
C SER A 377 -9.88 -26.47 2.70
N LEU A 378 -10.30 -25.24 2.33
CA LEU A 378 -9.77 -24.04 3.01
C LEU A 378 -10.06 -24.16 4.51
N GLY A 379 -9.03 -23.92 5.33
CA GLY A 379 -9.04 -24.13 6.76
C GLY A 379 -8.39 -25.45 7.22
N ASP A 380 -8.25 -26.43 6.32
CA ASP A 380 -7.63 -27.75 6.62
C ASP A 380 -6.18 -27.73 6.10
N TRP A 381 -5.28 -27.05 6.77
CA TRP A 381 -3.88 -26.92 6.33
C TRP A 381 -3.07 -28.18 6.66
N ILE A 382 -3.44 -29.28 6.00
CA ILE A 382 -2.80 -30.60 6.12
C ILE A 382 -2.35 -31.05 4.74
N VAL A 383 -1.06 -31.38 4.62
CA VAL A 383 -0.46 -31.82 3.33
C VAL A 383 -1.20 -33.04 2.78
N ASN A 384 -1.61 -32.99 1.51
CA ASN A 384 -2.21 -34.13 0.82
C ASN A 384 -1.09 -35.04 0.24
N GLU A 385 -0.56 -35.92 1.07
CA GLU A 385 0.52 -36.83 0.67
C GLU A 385 0.08 -37.82 -0.40
N ASP A 386 -1.20 -38.19 -0.46
CA ASP A 386 -1.75 -39.07 -1.49
C ASP A 386 -1.67 -38.39 -2.88
N LYS A 387 -2.06 -37.11 -2.98
CA LYS A 387 -1.95 -36.33 -4.21
C LYS A 387 -0.49 -36.07 -4.60
N LEU A 388 0.35 -35.71 -3.64
CA LEU A 388 1.76 -35.44 -3.88
C LEU A 388 2.56 -36.72 -4.14
N GLY A 389 2.09 -37.90 -3.67
CA GLY A 389 2.79 -39.16 -3.75
C GLY A 389 4.00 -39.26 -2.83
N CYS A 390 4.22 -38.31 -1.97
CA CYS A 390 5.31 -38.24 -0.98
C CYS A 390 4.99 -37.22 0.12
N SER A 391 5.80 -37.20 1.20
CA SER A 391 5.71 -36.15 2.22
C SER A 391 6.23 -34.80 1.69
N LEU A 392 5.81 -33.71 2.34
CA LEU A 392 6.31 -32.35 2.01
C LEU A 392 7.83 -32.27 2.19
N THR A 393 8.37 -32.89 3.24
CA THR A 393 9.82 -32.98 3.49
C THR A 393 10.57 -33.63 2.32
N GLU A 394 10.03 -34.71 1.76
CA GLU A 394 10.64 -35.38 0.62
C GLU A 394 10.50 -34.53 -0.65
N LEU A 395 9.34 -33.91 -0.87
CA LEU A 395 9.11 -33.05 -2.03
C LEU A 395 10.08 -31.86 -2.05
N THR A 396 10.19 -31.13 -0.94
CA THR A 396 11.10 -29.97 -0.83
C THR A 396 12.56 -30.40 -1.06
N LYS A 397 12.98 -31.53 -0.47
CA LYS A 397 14.31 -32.07 -0.70
C LYS A 397 14.57 -32.38 -2.18
N ARG A 398 13.62 -33.02 -2.87
CA ARG A 398 13.74 -33.36 -4.31
C ARG A 398 13.83 -32.12 -5.19
N VAL A 399 13.13 -31.04 -4.83
CA VAL A 399 13.23 -29.75 -5.52
C VAL A 399 14.60 -29.12 -5.27
N HIS A 400 15.08 -29.10 -4.02
CA HIS A 400 16.41 -28.57 -3.68
C HIS A 400 17.55 -29.38 -4.31
N ASP A 401 17.39 -30.69 -4.45
CA ASP A 401 18.37 -31.55 -5.16
C ASP A 401 18.51 -31.17 -6.65
N LYS A 402 17.54 -30.40 -7.22
CA LYS A 402 17.65 -29.79 -8.56
C LYS A 402 18.34 -28.42 -8.55
N GLY A 403 18.67 -27.86 -7.38
CA GLY A 403 19.29 -26.54 -7.22
C GLY A 403 18.31 -25.39 -7.20
N VAL A 404 17.03 -25.63 -6.94
CA VAL A 404 15.95 -24.64 -6.91
C VAL A 404 15.38 -24.56 -5.50
N GLN A 405 15.14 -23.33 -5.00
CA GLN A 405 14.44 -23.09 -3.74
C GLN A 405 12.96 -23.46 -3.85
N PHE A 406 12.30 -23.69 -2.71
CA PHE A 406 10.90 -24.08 -2.67
C PHE A 406 10.03 -23.05 -1.96
N GLY A 407 8.89 -22.72 -2.56
CA GLY A 407 7.85 -21.85 -2.01
C GLY A 407 6.48 -22.53 -1.99
N ILE A 408 5.58 -21.99 -1.15
CA ILE A 408 4.24 -22.54 -0.95
C ILE A 408 3.20 -21.42 -0.89
N TRP A 409 1.99 -21.68 -1.37
CA TRP A 409 0.83 -20.80 -1.28
C TRP A 409 -0.04 -21.15 -0.07
N ILE A 410 -0.59 -20.15 0.59
CA ILE A 410 -1.59 -20.27 1.66
C ILE A 410 -2.67 -19.21 1.55
N GLU A 411 -3.88 -19.51 2.04
CA GLU A 411 -5.01 -18.58 2.18
C GLU A 411 -5.64 -18.72 3.58
N PRO A 412 -4.92 -18.31 4.65
CA PRO A 412 -5.23 -18.70 6.02
C PRO A 412 -6.48 -18.03 6.61
N GLU A 413 -6.96 -16.94 6.01
CA GLU A 413 -8.13 -16.18 6.48
C GLU A 413 -9.46 -16.79 6.03
N MET A 414 -9.43 -17.83 5.17
CA MET A 414 -10.61 -18.39 4.53
C MET A 414 -10.93 -19.79 5.03
N VAL A 415 -12.22 -20.16 4.92
CA VAL A 415 -12.69 -21.49 5.22
C VAL A 415 -13.73 -21.93 4.19
N SER A 416 -13.66 -23.19 3.76
CA SER A 416 -14.70 -23.82 2.94
C SER A 416 -15.74 -24.49 3.82
N GLU A 417 -17.03 -24.39 3.46
CA GLU A 417 -18.07 -25.19 4.14
C GLU A 417 -17.78 -26.70 4.03
N ASN A 418 -17.17 -27.11 2.92
CA ASN A 418 -16.65 -28.46 2.73
C ASN A 418 -15.19 -28.55 3.23
N SER A 419 -14.98 -28.33 4.52
CA SER A 419 -13.73 -28.56 5.24
C SER A 419 -14.00 -29.26 6.58
N ASP A 420 -13.00 -29.92 7.14
CA ASP A 420 -13.10 -30.53 8.45
C ASP A 420 -13.18 -29.47 9.55
N LEU A 421 -12.47 -28.34 9.34
CA LEU A 421 -12.52 -27.19 10.26
C LEU A 421 -13.96 -26.66 10.39
N TYR A 422 -14.63 -26.38 9.25
CA TYR A 422 -15.98 -25.83 9.30
C TYR A 422 -17.00 -26.83 9.86
N ARG A 423 -16.91 -28.12 9.54
CA ARG A 423 -17.76 -29.16 10.12
C ARG A 423 -17.63 -29.25 11.65
N LYS A 424 -16.44 -28.98 12.17
CA LYS A 424 -16.13 -29.04 13.59
C LYS A 424 -16.45 -27.73 14.32
N HIS A 425 -16.20 -26.59 13.67
CA HIS A 425 -16.33 -25.25 14.22
C HIS A 425 -17.01 -24.28 13.22
N PRO A 426 -18.31 -24.51 12.89
CA PRO A 426 -19.02 -23.59 11.98
C PRO A 426 -19.16 -22.18 12.56
N GLU A 427 -19.12 -22.04 13.90
CA GLU A 427 -19.15 -20.76 14.62
C GLU A 427 -17.88 -19.91 14.46
N TRP A 428 -16.82 -20.47 13.91
CA TRP A 428 -15.56 -19.75 13.62
C TRP A 428 -15.58 -19.00 12.29
N ALA A 429 -16.62 -19.15 11.50
CA ALA A 429 -16.81 -18.30 10.31
C ALA A 429 -17.55 -17.02 10.66
N ILE A 430 -17.17 -15.91 10.03
CA ILE A 430 -17.95 -14.65 10.07
C ILE A 430 -19.26 -14.88 9.32
N GLN A 431 -20.36 -15.07 10.05
CA GLN A 431 -21.69 -15.31 9.52
C GLN A 431 -22.78 -14.96 10.53
N VAL A 432 -23.88 -14.36 10.05
CA VAL A 432 -25.00 -13.96 10.90
C VAL A 432 -25.88 -15.17 11.23
N PRO A 433 -26.10 -15.49 12.52
CA PRO A 433 -26.95 -16.61 12.91
C PRO A 433 -28.36 -16.54 12.30
N GLY A 434 -28.80 -17.63 11.69
CA GLY A 434 -30.11 -17.75 11.06
C GLY A 434 -30.24 -17.09 9.66
N LYS A 435 -29.16 -16.52 9.14
CA LYS A 435 -29.07 -16.04 7.76
C LYS A 435 -28.20 -16.99 6.93
N HIS A 436 -28.58 -17.28 5.70
CA HIS A 436 -27.68 -17.97 4.77
C HIS A 436 -26.50 -17.08 4.46
N PRO A 437 -25.25 -17.57 4.60
CA PRO A 437 -24.07 -16.76 4.34
C PRO A 437 -23.96 -16.41 2.86
N VAL A 438 -23.44 -15.24 2.59
CA VAL A 438 -23.03 -14.84 1.23
C VAL A 438 -21.72 -15.55 0.89
N HIS A 439 -21.67 -16.23 -0.24
CA HIS A 439 -20.45 -16.83 -0.75
C HIS A 439 -19.69 -15.86 -1.67
N GLY A 440 -18.37 -15.90 -1.60
CA GLY A 440 -17.48 -15.34 -2.59
C GLY A 440 -16.42 -16.39 -2.92
N ARG A 441 -16.23 -16.77 -4.18
CA ARG A 441 -15.32 -17.83 -4.61
C ARG A 441 -15.52 -19.16 -3.84
N ASN A 442 -16.77 -19.53 -3.56
CA ASN A 442 -17.16 -20.75 -2.82
C ASN A 442 -16.57 -20.88 -1.40
N GLN A 443 -16.26 -19.75 -0.74
CA GLN A 443 -15.61 -19.74 0.56
C GLN A 443 -16.22 -18.71 1.50
N LEU A 444 -15.98 -18.90 2.81
CA LEU A 444 -16.32 -18.00 3.90
C LEU A 444 -15.03 -17.44 4.52
N VAL A 445 -15.19 -16.42 5.37
CA VAL A 445 -14.09 -15.79 6.12
C VAL A 445 -14.07 -16.33 7.53
N LEU A 446 -12.90 -16.70 8.04
CA LEU A 446 -12.70 -17.04 9.46
C LEU A 446 -12.79 -15.81 10.34
N ASP A 447 -13.28 -15.97 11.54
CA ASP A 447 -13.43 -14.91 12.55
C ASP A 447 -12.09 -14.62 13.25
N PHE A 448 -11.23 -13.85 12.61
CA PHE A 448 -9.96 -13.45 13.22
C PHE A 448 -10.08 -12.39 14.31
N ALA A 449 -11.29 -11.87 14.56
CA ALA A 449 -11.55 -11.15 15.79
C ALA A 449 -11.59 -12.08 17.03
N ASN A 450 -11.63 -13.40 16.81
CA ASN A 450 -11.54 -14.43 17.85
C ASN A 450 -10.09 -14.94 17.98
N PRO A 451 -9.39 -14.70 19.11
CA PRO A 451 -8.01 -15.16 19.28
C PRO A 451 -7.84 -16.70 19.19
N GLU A 452 -8.86 -17.49 19.55
CA GLU A 452 -8.79 -18.96 19.44
C GLU A 452 -8.66 -19.41 17.97
N VAL A 453 -9.30 -18.69 17.05
CA VAL A 453 -9.20 -18.95 15.60
C VAL A 453 -7.79 -18.60 15.11
N VAL A 454 -7.25 -17.45 15.51
CA VAL A 454 -5.89 -17.02 15.18
C VAL A 454 -4.86 -18.02 15.66
N ASP A 455 -4.99 -18.47 16.93
CA ASP A 455 -4.09 -19.47 17.52
C ASP A 455 -4.13 -20.80 16.76
N HIS A 456 -5.33 -21.27 16.42
CA HIS A 456 -5.51 -22.52 15.69
C HIS A 456 -4.87 -22.47 14.30
N ILE A 457 -5.10 -21.39 13.55
CA ILE A 457 -4.52 -21.22 12.21
C ILE A 457 -3.00 -21.05 12.28
N TYR A 458 -2.49 -20.30 13.27
CA TYR A 458 -1.05 -20.21 13.51
C TYR A 458 -0.40 -21.58 13.70
N GLU A 459 -0.96 -22.43 14.57
CA GLU A 459 -0.40 -23.75 14.84
C GLU A 459 -0.40 -24.65 13.60
N GLN A 460 -1.48 -24.63 12.81
CA GLN A 460 -1.55 -25.39 11.56
C GLN A 460 -0.51 -24.92 10.53
N ILE A 461 -0.46 -23.62 10.24
CA ILE A 461 0.46 -23.07 9.24
C ILE A 461 1.92 -23.27 9.69
N ALA A 462 2.23 -22.94 10.95
CA ALA A 462 3.57 -23.14 11.48
C ALA A 462 4.01 -24.62 11.45
N ALA A 463 3.08 -25.57 11.69
CA ALA A 463 3.36 -26.98 11.56
C ALA A 463 3.72 -27.39 10.13
N VAL A 464 3.01 -26.89 9.13
CA VAL A 464 3.33 -27.11 7.70
C VAL A 464 4.70 -26.53 7.36
N LEU A 465 4.94 -25.26 7.71
CA LEU A 465 6.20 -24.58 7.39
C LEU A 465 7.43 -25.24 8.04
N ARG A 466 7.26 -25.99 9.13
CA ARG A 466 8.34 -26.77 9.77
C ARG A 466 8.59 -28.15 9.15
N GLN A 467 7.70 -28.64 8.26
CA GLN A 467 7.83 -29.97 7.66
C GLN A 467 8.84 -30.01 6.51
N GLY A 468 9.14 -28.88 5.89
CA GLY A 468 10.07 -28.83 4.77
C GLY A 468 11.01 -27.63 4.87
N ASP A 469 12.05 -27.62 4.03
CA ASP A 469 12.88 -26.43 3.83
C ASP A 469 12.18 -25.50 2.84
N ILE A 470 11.30 -24.62 3.38
CA ILE A 470 10.46 -23.69 2.62
C ILE A 470 11.10 -22.31 2.72
N ASN A 471 11.33 -21.66 1.57
CA ASN A 471 12.05 -20.41 1.46
C ASN A 471 11.12 -19.21 1.16
N TYR A 472 9.88 -19.50 0.74
CA TYR A 472 8.92 -18.49 0.29
C TYR A 472 7.49 -18.90 0.60
N VAL A 473 6.68 -17.93 0.98
CA VAL A 473 5.23 -18.08 1.18
C VAL A 473 4.47 -17.01 0.41
N LYS A 474 3.50 -17.42 -0.42
CA LYS A 474 2.50 -16.54 -1.00
C LYS A 474 1.24 -16.59 -0.12
N TRP A 475 0.95 -15.48 0.55
CA TRP A 475 -0.24 -15.31 1.39
C TRP A 475 -1.36 -14.68 0.60
N ASP A 476 -2.42 -15.41 0.34
CA ASP A 476 -3.57 -14.97 -0.45
C ASP A 476 -4.81 -14.70 0.40
N MET A 477 -5.75 -13.95 -0.16
CA MET A 477 -7.09 -13.70 0.35
C MET A 477 -8.05 -13.39 -0.79
N ASN A 478 -8.96 -14.29 -1.11
CA ASN A 478 -9.78 -14.20 -2.34
C ASN A 478 -11.25 -13.84 -2.09
N ARG A 479 -11.59 -13.33 -0.91
CA ARG A 479 -12.96 -12.95 -0.59
C ARG A 479 -13.01 -11.70 0.29
N SER A 480 -13.88 -10.75 -0.07
CA SER A 480 -14.23 -9.61 0.79
C SER A 480 -15.08 -10.06 1.98
N LEU A 481 -14.99 -9.35 3.11
CA LEU A 481 -15.85 -9.53 4.25
C LEU A 481 -17.26 -9.00 3.94
N CYS A 482 -18.26 -9.77 4.34
CA CYS A 482 -19.66 -9.38 4.41
C CYS A 482 -20.32 -10.19 5.55
N ASP A 483 -21.60 -10.06 5.79
CA ASP A 483 -22.26 -10.76 6.88
C ASP A 483 -21.57 -10.56 8.25
N ILE A 484 -21.16 -9.32 8.53
CA ILE A 484 -20.31 -8.98 9.68
C ILE A 484 -20.96 -9.37 10.99
N TYR A 485 -20.51 -10.49 11.55
CA TYR A 485 -20.92 -10.98 12.84
C TYR A 485 -19.87 -11.96 13.39
N SER A 486 -19.37 -11.69 14.57
CA SER A 486 -18.49 -12.59 15.33
C SER A 486 -19.26 -13.23 16.48
N GLY A 487 -19.22 -14.56 16.56
CA GLY A 487 -19.81 -15.30 17.67
C GLY A 487 -19.09 -15.09 19.01
N SER A 488 -17.86 -14.61 18.98
CA SER A 488 -17.04 -14.33 20.17
C SER A 488 -17.27 -12.93 20.75
N MET A 489 -17.91 -12.02 20.01
CA MET A 489 -18.07 -10.63 20.42
C MET A 489 -19.51 -10.28 20.84
N VAL A 490 -19.62 -9.51 21.91
CA VAL A 490 -20.91 -8.96 22.37
C VAL A 490 -21.31 -7.75 21.51
N TRP A 491 -20.36 -6.86 21.20
CA TRP A 491 -20.60 -5.64 20.43
C TRP A 491 -20.01 -5.77 19.02
N GLN A 492 -20.89 -5.89 18.02
CA GLN A 492 -20.51 -6.22 16.65
C GLN A 492 -19.79 -5.08 15.92
N GLY A 493 -19.92 -3.84 16.40
CA GLY A 493 -19.20 -2.68 15.83
C GLY A 493 -17.68 -2.72 15.97
N ASN A 494 -17.14 -3.65 16.80
CA ASN A 494 -15.71 -3.86 16.96
C ASN A 494 -15.13 -4.83 15.91
N VAL A 495 -15.95 -5.70 15.32
CA VAL A 495 -15.51 -6.88 14.55
C VAL A 495 -14.53 -6.52 13.42
N MET A 496 -14.84 -5.50 12.63
CA MET A 496 -14.02 -5.15 11.47
C MET A 496 -12.60 -4.71 11.84
N TYR A 497 -12.47 -3.96 12.91
CA TYR A 497 -11.16 -3.51 13.40
C TYR A 497 -10.40 -4.65 14.10
N ASP A 498 -11.07 -5.38 14.99
CA ASP A 498 -10.44 -6.47 15.73
C ASP A 498 -10.08 -7.66 14.83
N TYR A 499 -10.84 -7.89 13.73
CA TYR A 499 -10.45 -8.80 12.66
C TYR A 499 -9.07 -8.45 12.07
N MET A 500 -8.85 -7.18 11.74
CA MET A 500 -7.56 -6.74 11.21
C MET A 500 -6.43 -6.86 12.23
N LEU A 501 -6.70 -6.63 13.51
CA LEU A 501 -5.71 -6.90 14.57
C LEU A 501 -5.34 -8.38 14.61
N GLY A 502 -6.30 -9.29 14.45
CA GLY A 502 -6.05 -10.72 14.38
C GLY A 502 -5.23 -11.14 13.16
N VAL A 503 -5.49 -10.53 12.00
CA VAL A 503 -4.67 -10.73 10.78
C VAL A 503 -3.22 -10.29 11.03
N TYR A 504 -3.02 -9.13 11.64
CA TYR A 504 -1.70 -8.61 11.95
C TYR A 504 -0.98 -9.43 13.04
N ASP A 505 -1.71 -9.94 14.04
CA ASP A 505 -1.13 -10.85 15.04
C ASP A 505 -0.60 -12.14 14.39
N LEU A 506 -1.40 -12.76 13.51
CA LEU A 506 -0.98 -13.95 12.79
C LEU A 506 0.26 -13.69 11.92
N LEU A 507 0.26 -12.59 11.15
CA LEU A 507 1.40 -12.17 10.31
C LEU A 507 2.64 -11.90 11.15
N GLU A 508 2.52 -11.16 12.27
CA GLU A 508 3.64 -10.85 13.16
C GLU A 508 4.26 -12.14 13.73
N ARG A 509 3.42 -13.04 14.24
CA ARG A 509 3.88 -14.32 14.82
C ARG A 509 4.57 -15.21 13.78
N LEU A 510 4.03 -15.30 12.57
CA LEU A 510 4.62 -16.11 11.49
C LEU A 510 5.93 -15.51 10.97
N THR A 511 5.98 -14.20 10.75
CA THR A 511 7.21 -13.53 10.28
C THR A 511 8.32 -13.58 11.32
N GLN A 512 7.99 -13.53 12.61
CA GLN A 512 8.97 -13.71 13.70
C GLN A 512 9.43 -15.17 13.82
N ALA A 513 8.53 -16.14 13.65
CA ALA A 513 8.87 -17.58 13.72
C ALA A 513 9.73 -18.05 12.52
N PHE A 514 9.59 -17.38 11.36
CA PHE A 514 10.29 -17.70 10.11
C PHE A 514 10.96 -16.45 9.51
N PRO A 515 11.99 -15.88 10.15
CA PRO A 515 12.58 -14.59 9.76
C PRO A 515 13.37 -14.62 8.45
N ASP A 516 13.77 -15.80 7.98
CA ASP A 516 14.52 -15.98 6.74
C ASP A 516 13.62 -16.24 5.51
N MET A 517 12.31 -16.35 5.72
CA MET A 517 11.33 -16.62 4.67
C MET A 517 10.98 -15.36 3.89
N LEU A 518 10.90 -15.47 2.57
CA LEU A 518 10.34 -14.42 1.72
C LEU A 518 8.80 -14.53 1.74
N TRP A 519 8.15 -13.52 2.27
CA TRP A 519 6.69 -13.41 2.30
C TRP A 519 6.20 -12.53 1.15
N GLU A 520 5.28 -13.04 0.34
CA GLU A 520 4.56 -12.28 -0.67
C GLU A 520 3.08 -12.18 -0.30
N GLY A 521 2.55 -10.95 -0.26
CA GLY A 521 1.13 -10.71 -0.12
C GLY A 521 0.40 -10.93 -1.45
N CYS A 522 -0.78 -11.52 -1.38
CA CYS A 522 -1.75 -11.61 -2.48
C CYS A 522 -3.15 -11.40 -1.90
N SER A 523 -4.05 -10.88 -2.68
CA SER A 523 -5.46 -10.76 -2.30
C SER A 523 -6.30 -10.69 -3.57
N GLY A 524 -6.45 -11.85 -4.24
CA GLY A 524 -6.92 -11.87 -5.61
C GLY A 524 -6.09 -10.90 -6.45
N GLY A 525 -4.78 -11.10 -6.48
CA GLY A 525 -3.84 -10.11 -7.00
C GLY A 525 -3.57 -8.96 -6.01
N GLY A 526 -3.72 -7.73 -6.47
CA GLY A 526 -3.37 -6.51 -5.74
C GLY A 526 -4.48 -5.92 -4.87
N GLY A 527 -5.42 -6.73 -4.36
CA GLY A 527 -6.56 -6.26 -3.56
C GLY A 527 -6.18 -5.70 -2.18
N ARG A 528 -4.99 -6.02 -1.66
CA ARG A 528 -4.40 -5.42 -0.45
C ARG A 528 -2.99 -4.93 -0.74
N PHE A 529 -2.80 -4.25 -1.85
CA PHE A 529 -1.52 -3.60 -2.14
C PHE A 529 -1.46 -2.28 -1.38
N ASP A 530 -1.08 -2.36 -0.11
CA ASP A 530 -1.06 -1.25 0.83
C ASP A 530 0.13 -1.36 1.80
N MET A 531 0.41 -0.28 2.53
CA MET A 531 1.54 -0.21 3.45
C MET A 531 1.37 -1.11 4.68
N GLY A 532 0.13 -1.47 5.05
CA GLY A 532 -0.13 -2.38 6.15
C GLY A 532 0.36 -3.79 5.85
N MET A 533 0.07 -4.33 4.66
CA MET A 533 0.61 -5.62 4.21
C MET A 533 2.12 -5.54 3.95
N LEU A 534 2.61 -4.46 3.34
CA LEU A 534 4.04 -4.30 3.05
C LEU A 534 4.91 -4.25 4.32
N TYR A 535 4.35 -3.94 5.47
CA TYR A 535 5.05 -4.02 6.75
C TYR A 535 5.47 -5.46 7.10
N TYR A 536 4.69 -6.46 6.67
CA TYR A 536 4.95 -7.88 6.90
C TYR A 536 5.48 -8.60 5.66
N THR A 537 5.00 -8.23 4.49
CA THR A 537 5.32 -8.88 3.20
C THR A 537 6.04 -7.88 2.31
N PRO A 538 7.39 -7.97 2.16
CA PRO A 538 8.18 -6.95 1.45
C PRO A 538 7.90 -6.88 -0.05
N GLN A 539 7.05 -7.75 -0.57
CA GLN A 539 6.48 -7.70 -1.91
C GLN A 539 5.03 -8.19 -1.92
N ILE A 540 4.27 -7.74 -2.89
CA ILE A 540 2.88 -8.13 -3.11
C ILE A 540 2.68 -8.48 -4.58
N TRP A 541 1.92 -9.55 -4.86
CA TRP A 541 1.48 -9.87 -6.21
C TRP A 541 0.66 -8.72 -6.77
N CYS A 542 1.20 -8.04 -7.78
CA CYS A 542 0.70 -6.74 -8.21
C CYS A 542 -0.72 -6.82 -8.80
N SER A 543 -1.02 -7.89 -9.52
CA SER A 543 -2.32 -8.18 -10.13
C SER A 543 -2.36 -9.61 -10.64
N ASP A 544 -3.52 -10.25 -10.55
CA ASP A 544 -3.78 -11.54 -11.23
C ASP A 544 -3.81 -11.40 -12.76
N ASN A 545 -3.84 -10.17 -13.28
CA ASN A 545 -3.66 -9.94 -14.70
C ASN A 545 -2.17 -10.02 -15.07
N THR A 546 -1.81 -11.09 -15.78
CA THR A 546 -0.45 -11.33 -16.26
C THR A 546 -0.22 -10.84 -17.69
N ASP A 547 -1.21 -10.22 -18.32
CA ASP A 547 -1.07 -9.61 -19.64
C ASP A 547 -0.09 -8.41 -19.59
N ALA A 548 0.99 -8.48 -20.37
CA ALA A 548 2.04 -7.47 -20.32
C ALA A 548 1.55 -6.06 -20.65
N VAL A 549 0.59 -5.90 -21.56
CA VAL A 549 0.10 -4.57 -21.97
C VAL A 549 -0.76 -3.94 -20.88
N ASP A 550 -1.64 -4.73 -20.24
CA ASP A 550 -2.44 -4.25 -19.12
C ASP A 550 -1.57 -3.96 -17.89
N ARG A 551 -0.54 -4.79 -17.65
CA ARG A 551 0.43 -4.58 -16.56
C ARG A 551 1.18 -3.26 -16.65
N ILE A 552 1.44 -2.73 -17.84
CA ILE A 552 2.05 -1.39 -17.99
C ILE A 552 1.20 -0.34 -17.26
N ARG A 553 -0.13 -0.39 -17.39
CA ARG A 553 -1.04 0.55 -16.73
C ARG A 553 -1.17 0.30 -15.23
N ILE A 554 -1.28 -0.96 -14.83
CA ILE A 554 -1.38 -1.38 -13.43
C ILE A 554 -0.12 -0.99 -12.66
N GLN A 555 1.07 -1.27 -13.21
CA GLN A 555 2.36 -0.94 -12.61
C GLN A 555 2.63 0.57 -12.61
N TYR A 556 2.22 1.29 -13.66
CA TYR A 556 2.25 2.75 -13.69
C TYR A 556 1.48 3.36 -12.51
N GLY A 557 0.21 2.99 -12.32
CA GLY A 557 -0.59 3.51 -11.22
C GLY A 557 -0.06 3.09 -9.85
N THR A 558 0.46 1.86 -9.72
CA THR A 558 1.09 1.36 -8.49
C THR A 558 2.32 2.19 -8.11
N SER A 559 3.10 2.63 -9.08
CA SER A 559 4.34 3.37 -8.86
C SER A 559 4.18 4.78 -8.29
N PHE A 560 2.96 5.29 -8.14
CA PHE A 560 2.77 6.60 -7.49
C PHE A 560 3.04 6.58 -5.98
N ALA A 561 2.78 5.45 -5.32
CA ALA A 561 3.01 5.29 -3.88
C ALA A 561 4.05 4.23 -3.55
N TYR A 562 4.24 3.20 -4.40
CA TYR A 562 4.96 1.99 -4.04
C TYR A 562 6.17 1.75 -4.93
N PRO A 563 7.35 1.42 -4.34
CA PRO A 563 8.57 1.15 -5.11
C PRO A 563 8.47 -0.17 -5.88
N LEU A 564 9.23 -0.28 -6.95
CA LEU A 564 9.27 -1.46 -7.81
C LEU A 564 9.65 -2.74 -7.05
N SER A 565 10.46 -2.63 -6.00
CA SER A 565 10.85 -3.76 -5.14
C SER A 565 9.67 -4.47 -4.46
N THR A 566 8.53 -3.80 -4.36
CA THR A 566 7.32 -4.35 -3.73
C THR A 566 6.35 -5.01 -4.72
N MET A 567 6.62 -4.90 -6.03
CA MET A 567 5.72 -5.37 -7.08
C MET A 567 6.13 -6.75 -7.58
N GLY A 568 5.37 -7.81 -7.28
CA GLY A 568 5.51 -9.10 -7.97
C GLY A 568 5.07 -8.97 -9.43
N ALA A 569 5.92 -9.38 -10.38
CA ALA A 569 5.66 -9.27 -11.81
C ALA A 569 6.25 -10.46 -12.58
N HIS A 570 5.39 -11.20 -13.30
CA HIS A 570 5.77 -12.46 -13.96
C HIS A 570 5.47 -12.44 -15.46
N VAL A 571 6.27 -13.18 -16.20
CA VAL A 571 6.05 -13.52 -17.61
C VAL A 571 5.05 -14.68 -17.67
N SER A 572 3.91 -14.49 -18.34
CA SER A 572 2.88 -15.51 -18.54
C SER A 572 2.96 -16.18 -19.91
N ALA A 573 2.16 -17.22 -20.10
CA ALA A 573 1.92 -17.86 -21.40
C ALA A 573 1.17 -16.94 -22.36
N VAL A 574 1.24 -17.24 -23.66
CA VAL A 574 0.42 -16.61 -24.70
C VAL A 574 -0.25 -17.70 -25.56
N PRO A 575 -1.50 -17.47 -26.02
CA PRO A 575 -2.37 -16.30 -25.72
C PRO A 575 -2.62 -16.16 -24.22
N ASN A 576 -2.61 -14.91 -23.70
CA ASN A 576 -2.89 -14.68 -22.28
C ASN A 576 -4.29 -15.18 -21.92
N HIS A 577 -4.42 -15.89 -20.80
CA HIS A 577 -5.66 -16.58 -20.44
C HIS A 577 -6.82 -15.60 -20.12
N GLN A 578 -6.55 -14.37 -19.71
CA GLN A 578 -7.58 -13.38 -19.40
C GLN A 578 -7.96 -12.53 -20.61
N THR A 579 -6.99 -12.08 -21.40
CA THR A 579 -7.20 -11.12 -22.47
C THR A 579 -7.21 -11.74 -23.87
N GLY A 580 -6.68 -12.95 -24.03
CA GLY A 580 -6.44 -13.58 -25.31
C GLY A 580 -5.33 -12.92 -26.14
N ARG A 581 -4.63 -11.94 -25.59
CA ARG A 581 -3.57 -11.18 -26.29
C ARG A 581 -2.33 -12.05 -26.46
N VAL A 582 -1.66 -11.85 -27.60
CA VAL A 582 -0.37 -12.48 -27.91
C VAL A 582 0.68 -11.38 -27.98
N THR A 583 1.68 -11.45 -27.12
CA THR A 583 2.85 -10.60 -27.08
C THR A 583 4.11 -11.47 -27.17
N ASP A 584 5.18 -10.93 -27.71
CA ASP A 584 6.44 -11.68 -27.79
C ASP A 584 7.09 -11.86 -26.39
N MET A 585 8.03 -12.79 -26.32
CA MET A 585 8.72 -13.11 -25.06
C MET A 585 9.52 -11.91 -24.56
N ASN A 586 10.10 -11.09 -25.46
CA ASN A 586 10.86 -9.93 -25.07
C ASN A 586 9.98 -8.86 -24.39
N THR A 587 8.84 -8.53 -24.99
CA THR A 587 7.90 -7.53 -24.41
C THR A 587 7.38 -7.98 -23.04
N ARG A 588 7.01 -9.26 -22.88
CA ARG A 588 6.61 -9.81 -21.57
C ARG A 588 7.72 -9.68 -20.55
N GLY A 589 8.97 -9.97 -20.91
CA GLY A 589 10.13 -9.83 -20.06
C GLY A 589 10.42 -8.39 -19.65
N VAL A 590 10.42 -7.45 -20.61
CA VAL A 590 10.65 -6.01 -20.33
C VAL A 590 9.66 -5.45 -19.32
N VAL A 591 8.38 -5.84 -19.45
CA VAL A 591 7.33 -5.39 -18.51
C VAL A 591 7.48 -6.07 -17.15
N ALA A 592 7.71 -7.38 -17.12
CA ALA A 592 7.86 -8.12 -15.85
C ALA A 592 9.12 -7.71 -15.07
N MET A 593 10.21 -7.33 -15.74
CA MET A 593 11.43 -6.85 -15.07
C MET A 593 11.27 -5.50 -14.35
N THR A 594 10.11 -4.86 -14.39
CA THR A 594 9.84 -3.66 -13.58
C THR A 594 9.47 -3.96 -12.13
N GLY A 595 9.72 -5.17 -11.64
CA GLY A 595 9.42 -5.59 -10.27
C GLY A 595 10.25 -6.78 -9.82
N ALA A 596 9.76 -7.50 -8.80
CA ALA A 596 10.26 -8.82 -8.42
C ALA A 596 9.90 -9.81 -9.53
N PHE A 597 10.92 -10.18 -10.29
CA PHE A 597 10.78 -10.86 -11.58
C PHE A 597 10.56 -12.37 -11.45
N GLY A 598 9.69 -12.91 -12.29
CA GLY A 598 9.45 -14.34 -12.35
C GLY A 598 8.68 -14.77 -13.59
N TYR A 599 8.26 -16.04 -13.56
CA TYR A 599 7.50 -16.71 -14.60
C TYR A 599 6.23 -17.35 -14.01
N GLU A 600 5.17 -17.36 -14.79
CA GLU A 600 3.91 -17.98 -14.43
C GLU A 600 3.36 -18.72 -15.67
N LEU A 601 4.03 -19.83 -16.02
CA LEU A 601 3.74 -20.63 -17.21
C LEU A 601 4.42 -22.01 -17.12
N ASP A 602 3.99 -22.94 -17.98
CA ASP A 602 4.63 -24.24 -18.14
C ASP A 602 5.93 -24.09 -18.97
N LEU A 603 7.07 -24.12 -18.29
CA LEU A 603 8.39 -23.99 -18.90
C LEU A 603 8.70 -25.11 -19.91
N GLY A 604 8.07 -26.29 -19.77
CA GLY A 604 8.23 -27.43 -20.68
C GLY A 604 7.61 -27.22 -22.07
N LYS A 605 6.62 -26.33 -22.15
CA LYS A 605 5.95 -26.00 -23.42
C LYS A 605 6.65 -24.89 -24.22
N LEU A 606 7.70 -24.31 -23.70
CA LEU A 606 8.46 -23.26 -24.39
C LEU A 606 9.24 -23.82 -25.58
N SER A 607 9.28 -23.03 -26.65
CA SER A 607 10.19 -23.29 -27.78
C SER A 607 11.65 -23.13 -27.37
N GLU A 608 12.60 -23.70 -28.11
CA GLU A 608 14.04 -23.50 -27.81
C GLU A 608 14.46 -22.01 -27.95
N GLU A 609 13.80 -21.26 -28.83
CA GLU A 609 13.96 -19.80 -28.96
C GLU A 609 13.51 -19.08 -27.68
N ASP A 610 12.31 -19.39 -27.17
CA ASP A 610 11.80 -18.83 -25.92
C ASP A 610 12.66 -19.22 -24.70
N LYS A 611 13.13 -20.47 -24.63
CA LYS A 611 14.07 -20.90 -23.56
C LYS A 611 15.38 -20.14 -23.60
N THR A 612 15.86 -19.79 -24.79
CA THR A 612 17.04 -18.94 -24.94
C THR A 612 16.76 -17.53 -24.46
N ALA A 613 15.59 -16.97 -24.82
CA ALA A 613 15.15 -15.66 -24.33
C ALA A 613 15.01 -15.63 -22.80
N VAL A 614 14.45 -16.68 -22.18
CA VAL A 614 14.35 -16.80 -20.71
C VAL A 614 15.73 -16.71 -20.04
N ARG A 615 16.74 -17.45 -20.53
CA ARG A 615 18.10 -17.39 -19.97
C ARG A 615 18.70 -15.99 -20.08
N GLU A 616 18.52 -15.30 -21.21
CA GLU A 616 19.00 -13.94 -21.38
C GLU A 616 18.23 -12.94 -20.51
N GLN A 617 16.94 -13.11 -20.33
CA GLN A 617 16.11 -12.29 -19.41
C GLN A 617 16.60 -12.42 -17.98
N ILE A 618 16.84 -13.63 -17.47
CA ILE A 618 17.33 -13.87 -16.12
C ILE A 618 18.69 -13.21 -15.93
N LYS A 619 19.61 -13.37 -16.88
CA LYS A 619 20.92 -12.71 -16.84
C LYS A 619 20.79 -11.18 -16.82
N THR A 620 19.95 -10.63 -17.68
CA THR A 620 19.68 -9.18 -17.76
C THR A 620 19.07 -8.68 -16.45
N TYR A 621 18.13 -9.43 -15.87
CA TYR A 621 17.51 -9.07 -14.59
C TYR A 621 18.53 -9.03 -13.46
N HIS A 622 19.41 -10.01 -13.32
CA HIS A 622 20.44 -9.99 -12.27
C HIS A 622 21.38 -8.78 -12.38
N GLU A 623 21.65 -8.34 -13.60
CA GLU A 623 22.43 -7.13 -13.82
C GLU A 623 21.66 -5.85 -13.50
N ALA A 624 20.38 -5.80 -13.85
CA ALA A 624 19.51 -4.64 -13.71
C ALA A 624 18.86 -4.50 -12.31
N ALA A 625 18.64 -5.62 -11.60
CA ALA A 625 17.87 -5.70 -10.36
C ALA A 625 18.36 -4.74 -9.26
N PRO A 626 19.69 -4.55 -9.01
CA PRO A 626 20.14 -3.58 -8.03
C PRO A 626 19.64 -2.15 -8.30
N VAL A 627 19.55 -1.76 -9.58
CA VAL A 627 19.06 -0.44 -9.99
C VAL A 627 17.53 -0.40 -9.94
N ILE A 628 16.86 -1.44 -10.42
CA ILE A 628 15.38 -1.51 -10.46
C ILE A 628 14.79 -1.50 -9.05
N LEU A 629 15.37 -2.30 -8.12
CA LEU A 629 14.78 -2.50 -6.79
C LEU A 629 15.17 -1.43 -5.77
N LYS A 630 16.31 -0.75 -5.96
CA LYS A 630 16.84 0.22 -4.98
C LYS A 630 16.93 1.64 -5.51
N GLY A 631 16.95 1.85 -6.83
CA GLY A 631 17.08 3.15 -7.46
C GLY A 631 15.82 4.00 -7.37
N ASP A 632 15.97 5.28 -7.70
CA ASP A 632 14.85 6.19 -7.90
C ASP A 632 14.13 5.85 -9.20
N TYR A 633 12.82 5.91 -9.17
CA TYR A 633 11.97 5.55 -10.30
C TYR A 633 11.34 6.77 -10.96
N TYR A 634 11.29 6.74 -12.29
CA TYR A 634 10.80 7.83 -13.13
C TYR A 634 9.80 7.33 -14.16
N ARG A 635 8.58 7.86 -14.15
CA ARG A 635 7.55 7.64 -15.17
C ARG A 635 7.83 8.56 -16.35
N LEU A 636 8.30 8.02 -17.47
CA LEU A 636 8.68 8.80 -18.63
C LEU A 636 7.51 9.09 -19.58
N SER A 637 6.41 8.36 -19.46
CA SER A 637 5.16 8.59 -20.17
C SER A 637 3.95 8.15 -19.36
N ASN A 638 2.78 8.73 -19.69
CA ASN A 638 1.50 8.27 -19.17
C ASN A 638 0.88 7.24 -20.15
N PRO A 639 0.81 5.94 -19.83
CA PRO A 639 0.31 4.91 -20.75
C PRO A 639 -1.22 4.96 -21.01
N PHE A 640 -1.93 5.86 -20.33
CA PHE A 640 -3.35 6.13 -20.59
C PHE A 640 -3.56 7.19 -21.66
N GLU A 641 -2.56 8.00 -21.96
CA GLU A 641 -2.62 9.15 -22.88
C GLU A 641 -1.63 9.03 -24.04
N ALA A 642 -0.46 8.43 -23.79
CA ALA A 642 0.59 8.26 -24.80
C ALA A 642 0.42 6.95 -25.59
N GLU A 643 0.99 6.92 -26.79
CA GLU A 643 1.04 5.73 -27.63
C GLU A 643 2.09 4.70 -27.17
N TYR A 644 2.84 5.03 -26.13
CA TYR A 644 3.84 4.16 -25.53
C TYR A 644 3.84 4.27 -24.01
N GLY A 645 4.20 3.18 -23.32
CA GLY A 645 4.58 3.16 -21.93
C GLY A 645 6.09 3.21 -21.80
N ALA A 646 6.64 4.16 -21.01
CA ALA A 646 8.08 4.25 -20.78
C ALA A 646 8.37 4.62 -19.32
N TRP A 647 9.42 4.02 -18.79
CA TRP A 647 9.86 4.20 -17.41
C TRP A 647 11.38 4.02 -17.30
N MET A 648 11.96 4.47 -16.19
CA MET A 648 13.35 4.18 -15.87
C MET A 648 13.60 4.16 -14.37
N SER A 649 14.67 3.47 -13.98
CA SER A 649 15.26 3.53 -12.65
C SER A 649 16.71 4.00 -12.75
N VAL A 650 17.16 4.77 -11.76
CA VAL A 650 18.52 5.29 -11.67
C VAL A 650 19.06 5.02 -10.27
N ASP A 651 20.28 4.50 -10.15
CA ASP A 651 20.93 4.29 -8.87
C ASP A 651 21.25 5.62 -8.16
N GLU A 652 21.37 5.60 -6.84
CA GLU A 652 21.69 6.80 -6.02
C GLU A 652 22.95 7.52 -6.50
N GLY A 653 23.97 6.77 -6.91
CA GLY A 653 25.22 7.31 -7.42
C GLY A 653 25.12 7.91 -8.83
N LYS A 654 23.98 7.75 -9.51
CA LYS A 654 23.75 8.13 -10.92
C LYS A 654 24.79 7.54 -11.86
N LYS A 655 25.23 6.33 -11.58
CA LYS A 655 26.20 5.58 -12.38
C LYS A 655 25.55 4.58 -13.31
N HIS A 656 24.40 4.04 -12.88
CA HIS A 656 23.67 3.01 -13.60
C HIS A 656 22.21 3.42 -13.76
N ALA A 657 21.67 3.19 -14.95
CA ALA A 657 20.25 3.39 -15.20
C ALA A 657 19.69 2.25 -16.05
N VAL A 658 18.43 1.92 -15.82
CA VAL A 658 17.66 0.94 -16.58
C VAL A 658 16.44 1.64 -17.16
N VAL A 659 16.28 1.59 -18.48
CA VAL A 659 15.14 2.19 -19.20
C VAL A 659 14.33 1.07 -19.82
N GLY A 660 13.03 1.08 -19.59
CA GLY A 660 12.04 0.21 -20.24
C GLY A 660 11.04 1.01 -21.05
N ALA A 661 10.67 0.53 -22.22
CA ALA A 661 9.61 1.14 -23.01
C ALA A 661 8.92 0.12 -23.91
N VAL A 662 7.60 0.30 -24.10
CA VAL A 662 6.76 -0.53 -24.97
C VAL A 662 5.87 0.38 -25.82
N LEU A 663 5.85 0.17 -27.12
CA LEU A 663 4.92 0.85 -28.02
C LEU A 663 3.55 0.17 -27.93
N LEU A 664 2.54 0.93 -27.53
CA LEU A 664 1.18 0.42 -27.31
C LEU A 664 0.33 0.44 -28.60
N ASN A 665 0.59 1.40 -29.47
CA ASN A 665 -0.10 1.54 -30.75
C ASN A 665 0.92 1.67 -31.87
N THR A 666 0.78 0.86 -32.92
CA THR A 666 1.61 0.94 -34.13
C THR A 666 0.80 1.49 -35.30
N HIS A 667 1.39 2.41 -36.06
CA HIS A 667 0.76 3.02 -37.22
C HIS A 667 1.66 2.91 -38.46
N GLY A 668 1.06 2.95 -39.64
CA GLY A 668 1.84 3.01 -40.89
C GLY A 668 2.68 4.30 -40.97
N ASN A 669 3.94 4.17 -41.38
CA ASN A 669 4.89 5.27 -41.42
C ASN A 669 5.02 6.03 -40.09
N HIS A 670 5.14 5.28 -39.00
CA HIS A 670 5.19 5.81 -37.65
C HIS A 670 6.43 6.70 -37.44
N PRO A 671 6.29 7.87 -36.81
CA PRO A 671 7.45 8.73 -36.51
C PRO A 671 8.34 8.05 -35.44
N VAL A 672 9.63 8.39 -35.43
CA VAL A 672 10.53 8.05 -34.34
C VAL A 672 10.16 8.85 -33.10
N PHE A 673 10.04 8.19 -31.94
CA PHE A 673 9.86 8.85 -30.66
C PHE A 673 11.21 9.24 -30.04
N TYR A 674 11.21 10.34 -29.31
CA TYR A 674 12.35 10.76 -28.50
C TYR A 674 11.92 10.80 -27.06
N ILE A 675 12.36 9.82 -26.27
CA ILE A 675 12.00 9.69 -24.85
C ILE A 675 13.04 10.43 -24.02
N ARG A 676 12.64 11.52 -23.37
CA ARG A 676 13.51 12.26 -22.45
C ARG A 676 13.71 11.45 -21.19
N LEU A 677 14.99 11.16 -20.87
CA LEU A 677 15.36 10.47 -19.65
C LEU A 677 15.40 11.44 -18.46
N ARG A 678 15.40 10.92 -17.26
CA ARG A 678 15.38 11.70 -16.02
C ARG A 678 16.34 11.13 -14.98
N GLY A 679 16.66 11.91 -13.95
CA GLY A 679 17.48 11.47 -12.83
C GLY A 679 18.96 11.26 -13.12
N LEU A 680 19.41 11.37 -14.37
CA LEU A 680 20.82 11.24 -14.74
C LEU A 680 21.66 12.43 -14.26
N ALA A 681 22.98 12.28 -14.24
CA ALA A 681 23.91 13.38 -14.02
C ALA A 681 24.20 14.09 -15.37
N PRO A 682 23.85 15.37 -15.52
CA PRO A 682 23.99 16.06 -16.81
C PRO A 682 25.43 16.19 -17.28
N GLU A 683 26.37 16.25 -16.35
CA GLU A 683 27.82 16.37 -16.60
C GLU A 683 28.48 15.06 -17.01
N ARG A 684 27.80 13.91 -16.85
CA ARG A 684 28.34 12.58 -17.19
C ARG A 684 27.94 12.15 -18.60
N SER A 685 28.74 11.24 -19.15
CA SER A 685 28.36 10.46 -20.34
C SER A 685 27.91 9.07 -19.93
N TYR A 686 26.99 8.48 -20.67
CA TYR A 686 26.43 7.18 -20.42
C TYR A 686 26.55 6.27 -21.64
N ARG A 687 27.06 5.06 -21.42
CA ARG A 687 27.19 4.04 -22.46
C ARG A 687 25.99 3.09 -22.41
N ASP A 688 25.32 2.94 -23.53
CA ASP A 688 24.37 1.84 -23.74
C ASP A 688 25.16 0.52 -23.86
N LYS A 689 24.88 -0.40 -22.95
CA LYS A 689 25.60 -1.69 -22.89
C LYS A 689 25.31 -2.59 -24.08
N THR A 690 24.16 -2.44 -24.72
CA THR A 690 23.75 -3.26 -25.86
C THR A 690 24.42 -2.81 -27.16
N THR A 691 24.41 -1.50 -27.42
CA THR A 691 24.93 -0.93 -28.68
C THR A 691 26.37 -0.42 -28.56
N GLY A 692 26.86 -0.20 -27.33
CA GLY A 692 28.15 0.44 -27.06
C GLY A 692 28.15 1.96 -27.32
N THR A 693 27.03 2.54 -27.74
CA THR A 693 26.90 3.97 -28.02
C THR A 693 27.02 4.79 -26.74
N VAL A 694 27.76 5.90 -26.82
CA VAL A 694 27.95 6.81 -25.68
C VAL A 694 27.13 8.06 -25.92
N TYR A 695 26.33 8.43 -24.93
CA TYR A 695 25.46 9.61 -24.95
C TYR A 695 25.85 10.58 -23.84
N SER A 696 25.70 11.88 -24.06
CA SER A 696 25.74 12.86 -22.98
C SER A 696 24.52 12.76 -22.09
N GLY A 697 24.68 12.74 -20.78
CA GLY A 697 23.58 12.76 -19.82
C GLY A 697 22.66 13.97 -20.01
N ALA A 698 23.24 15.16 -20.23
CA ALA A 698 22.46 16.36 -20.55
C ALA A 698 21.63 16.18 -21.83
N ALA A 699 22.20 15.61 -22.90
CA ALA A 699 21.48 15.37 -24.14
C ALA A 699 20.34 14.35 -23.97
N LEU A 700 20.55 13.28 -23.21
CA LEU A 700 19.50 12.31 -22.91
C LEU A 700 18.32 12.92 -22.14
N MET A 701 18.59 13.89 -21.26
CA MET A 701 17.55 14.56 -20.48
C MET A 701 16.85 15.68 -21.25
N GLU A 702 17.56 16.42 -22.10
CA GLU A 702 17.02 17.59 -22.83
C GLU A 702 16.37 17.20 -24.15
N LEU A 703 17.03 16.33 -24.95
CA LEU A 703 16.58 15.92 -26.27
C LEU A 703 15.90 14.55 -26.25
N GLY A 704 16.35 13.65 -25.38
CA GLY A 704 15.86 12.29 -25.28
C GLY A 704 16.64 11.27 -26.11
N MET A 705 16.26 10.00 -25.88
CA MET A 705 16.78 8.84 -26.61
C MET A 705 15.84 8.50 -27.76
N PRO A 706 16.36 8.28 -29.00
CA PRO A 706 15.53 7.90 -30.12
C PRO A 706 15.00 6.48 -29.98
N PHE A 707 13.70 6.32 -30.17
CA PHE A 707 13.00 5.07 -30.13
C PHE A 707 12.62 4.65 -31.55
N THR A 708 13.38 3.72 -32.13
CA THR A 708 13.36 3.44 -33.57
C THR A 708 12.59 2.19 -33.96
N ILE A 709 12.23 1.29 -33.03
CA ILE A 709 11.39 0.13 -33.34
C ILE A 709 9.92 0.56 -33.28
N VAL A 710 9.37 0.90 -34.44
CA VAL A 710 8.03 1.47 -34.58
C VAL A 710 7.06 0.55 -35.33
N SER A 711 7.44 -0.70 -35.50
CA SER A 711 6.61 -1.73 -36.17
C SER A 711 6.62 -3.04 -35.40
N GLY A 712 5.56 -3.81 -35.51
CA GLY A 712 5.38 -5.08 -34.80
C GLY A 712 4.24 -5.04 -33.80
N ASN A 713 4.06 -6.13 -33.08
CA ASN A 713 3.02 -6.29 -32.09
C ASN A 713 3.56 -5.97 -30.70
N TYR A 714 3.32 -4.75 -30.24
CA TYR A 714 3.83 -4.20 -28.97
C TYR A 714 5.35 -4.27 -28.84
N PRO A 715 6.11 -3.70 -29.80
CA PRO A 715 7.57 -3.74 -29.74
C PRO A 715 8.09 -3.04 -28.49
N SER A 716 9.16 -3.58 -27.90
CA SER A 716 9.70 -3.14 -26.63
C SER A 716 11.19 -2.91 -26.66
N TYR A 717 11.67 -2.07 -25.72
CA TYR A 717 13.07 -1.82 -25.46
C TYR A 717 13.40 -2.00 -24.00
N GLN A 718 14.55 -2.60 -23.72
CA GLN A 718 15.22 -2.49 -22.44
C GLN A 718 16.65 -2.06 -22.66
N ILE A 719 17.05 -0.97 -22.01
CA ILE A 719 18.36 -0.36 -22.19
C ILE A 719 19.01 -0.22 -20.82
N LEU A 720 20.23 -0.73 -20.70
CA LEU A 720 21.08 -0.56 -19.52
C LEU A 720 22.14 0.48 -19.86
N LEU A 721 22.22 1.53 -19.05
CA LEU A 721 23.15 2.63 -19.21
C LEU A 721 24.16 2.63 -18.07
N ASP A 722 25.45 2.68 -18.41
CA ASP A 722 26.55 2.83 -17.45
C ASP A 722 27.27 4.17 -17.68
N ALA A 723 27.50 4.92 -16.61
CA ALA A 723 28.31 6.14 -16.70
C ALA A 723 29.72 5.80 -17.17
N VAL A 724 30.24 6.61 -18.10
CA VAL A 724 31.62 6.54 -18.60
C VAL A 724 32.46 7.49 -17.76
N GLU A 725 33.57 7.00 -17.24
CA GLU A 725 34.55 7.79 -16.48
C GLU A 725 35.25 8.84 -17.34
#